data_2443cee3346ea9e1a6276353f0e71fa6
#
_entry.id   2443cee3346ea9e1a6276353f0e71fa6
#
_cell.length_a   1.000
_cell.length_b   1.000
_cell.length_c   1.000
_cell.angle_alpha   90.00
_cell.angle_beta   90.00
_cell.angle_gamma   90.00
#
_symmetry.space_group_name_H-M   'P 1'
#
loop_
_entity.id
_entity.type
_entity.pdbx_description
1 polymer ?
#
loop_
_entity_poly.entity_id
_entity_poly.type
_entity_poly.pdbx_seq_one_letter_code
_entity_poly.pdbx_strand_id
1 'polypeptide(L)'
;QCLRKVKSMKTRKGLLCIVLCICLIVSGFSFAFADNNAKTTYMQQTVEQLGKRLDGEKMFDYLSYVYLGWRTTGGSWQNQVIDTFVHDQLVGAGYTDAGRGFVDSNNKSANDKSSATDDDYAWVTYFNDINSLTWDPEYAKLELSGGGDFEGKANLFDRINVESAAFNPTTDTYLDHYGVKSIDEMWKWITKKDANGNRVNVLNGEEAKLNDRVHLAWNSSFTDPAGTKPEDAKGVSGEIVYIGTTNGTTCSEIADTSTLKGKVLITDSSLRTAFTLAEKVGAVAVASKASLNDYSVPKDENGNIIHPFEESARYASGASLSLTQNSNIVEWQLSTDQYNALLEVLDKAKEPVIAKNIAIGKVYAMNDAAEGGKGQAIALAEIKGSKKPDERIFLCAHVQEPGSNDNATGVAALLGMATEIKKMIDDGTLERPERTITFMWGDEMSMARLYMSSHKAEKDGIVSVLNLDMVGEDPAKTGRSMRIEKTPDPSAVYNYTLDTLPWQDGKGYDETFKDTSGEFVRLPDSHTLWGAGSIDGLFQEGFFLNDLYMYAAQNVITHHDSEFGVDVCPYEGGSDHSRFLEQGIPALLTWHFTDYTYHTSVDTLAMSSAQEMEDVGITSMAAGLLMANATDENEDIAVEMMTEVQNAAFERFAKEQQNTLNHQVYAKNNGGDYEAALANEKEVLKAWHDWYQEALLSVENSLLESPSAEYKEIRAAYQLELELRYDQAVKFAEEMIKAEPAHTDVIKVPAKEATAEADGNIEYYYCK
;
A
#
# COMPACT_ATOMS: atom_id res chain seq x y z
N GLN A 1 -53.79 -3.51 -0.94
CA GLN A 1 -54.36 -3.31 -2.31
C GLN A 1 -53.42 -3.87 -3.40
N CYS A 2 -52.09 -3.90 -3.24
CA CYS A 2 -51.15 -4.52 -4.17
C CYS A 2 -51.32 -6.05 -4.26
N LEU A 3 -51.46 -6.75 -3.15
CA LEU A 3 -51.61 -8.22 -3.13
C LEU A 3 -52.86 -8.76 -3.82
N ARG A 4 -53.90 -7.94 -4.00
CA ARG A 4 -55.11 -8.34 -4.78
C ARG A 4 -54.94 -8.19 -6.29
N LYS A 5 -53.99 -7.36 -6.78
CA LYS A 5 -53.70 -7.21 -8.23
C LYS A 5 -52.80 -8.30 -8.79
N VAL A 6 -51.97 -8.92 -7.95
CA VAL A 6 -51.01 -9.96 -8.37
C VAL A 6 -51.72 -11.25 -8.86
N LYS A 7 -52.92 -11.55 -8.40
CA LYS A 7 -53.68 -12.75 -8.84
C LYS A 7 -54.23 -12.69 -10.26
N SER A 8 -54.14 -11.56 -10.97
CA SER A 8 -54.77 -11.40 -12.30
C SER A 8 -53.79 -11.20 -13.45
N MET A 9 -52.48 -11.17 -13.19
CA MET A 9 -51.46 -10.92 -14.24
C MET A 9 -50.80 -12.23 -14.69
N LYS A 10 -51.36 -12.83 -15.74
CA LYS A 10 -50.86 -14.07 -16.37
C LYS A 10 -49.84 -13.83 -17.51
N THR A 11 -49.08 -12.74 -17.53
CA THR A 11 -48.10 -12.50 -18.60
C THR A 11 -46.71 -12.24 -18.00
N ARG A 12 -45.68 -12.79 -18.66
CA ARG A 12 -44.24 -12.60 -18.30
C ARG A 12 -43.85 -11.15 -18.09
N LYS A 13 -44.48 -10.19 -18.79
CA LYS A 13 -44.26 -8.74 -18.61
C LYS A 13 -44.68 -8.23 -17.23
N GLY A 14 -45.68 -8.84 -16.60
CA GLY A 14 -46.10 -8.48 -15.25
C GLY A 14 -45.11 -8.92 -14.17
N LEU A 15 -44.42 -10.04 -14.38
CA LEU A 15 -43.42 -10.55 -13.44
C LEU A 15 -42.16 -9.68 -13.48
N LEU A 16 -41.76 -9.25 -14.68
CA LEU A 16 -40.59 -8.35 -14.85
C LEU A 16 -40.84 -6.96 -14.22
N CYS A 17 -42.04 -6.40 -14.38
CA CYS A 17 -42.38 -5.14 -13.69
C CYS A 17 -42.44 -5.31 -12.18
N ILE A 18 -42.72 -6.50 -11.66
CA ILE A 18 -42.72 -6.79 -10.22
C ILE A 18 -41.26 -6.93 -9.72
N VAL A 19 -40.38 -7.59 -10.45
CA VAL A 19 -38.95 -7.70 -10.11
C VAL A 19 -38.27 -6.34 -10.21
N LEU A 20 -38.52 -5.55 -11.26
CA LEU A 20 -38.01 -4.16 -11.37
C LEU A 20 -38.63 -3.23 -10.30
N CYS A 21 -39.90 -3.38 -9.95
CA CYS A 21 -40.48 -2.63 -8.83
C CYS A 21 -39.92 -3.07 -7.47
N ILE A 22 -39.55 -4.33 -7.29
CA ILE A 22 -38.88 -4.81 -6.07
C ILE A 22 -37.44 -4.33 -6.05
N CYS A 23 -36.69 -4.36 -7.15
CA CYS A 23 -35.33 -3.78 -7.23
C CYS A 23 -35.36 -2.25 -7.03
N LEU A 24 -36.32 -1.52 -7.57
CA LEU A 24 -36.49 -0.08 -7.33
C LEU A 24 -37.01 0.24 -5.92
N ILE A 25 -37.78 -0.65 -5.29
CA ILE A 25 -38.22 -0.52 -3.91
C ILE A 25 -37.03 -0.80 -2.97
N VAL A 26 -36.13 -1.72 -3.30
CA VAL A 26 -34.99 -2.11 -2.47
C VAL A 26 -33.86 -1.08 -2.56
N SER A 27 -33.57 -0.51 -3.73
CA SER A 27 -32.67 0.63 -3.84
C SER A 27 -33.24 1.92 -3.22
N GLY A 28 -34.56 2.03 -3.10
CA GLY A 28 -35.23 3.12 -2.39
C GLY A 28 -35.41 2.90 -0.89
N PHE A 29 -35.28 1.67 -0.39
CA PHE A 29 -35.46 1.39 1.04
C PHE A 29 -34.19 1.60 1.88
N SER A 30 -33.00 1.56 1.28
CA SER A 30 -31.77 1.98 1.98
C SER A 30 -31.74 3.49 2.31
N PHE A 31 -32.58 4.29 1.66
CA PHE A 31 -32.70 5.75 1.94
C PHE A 31 -34.01 6.16 2.67
N ALA A 32 -34.91 5.24 2.97
CA ALA A 32 -36.24 5.58 3.50
C ALA A 32 -36.38 5.48 5.02
N PHE A 33 -35.33 5.16 5.74
CA PHE A 33 -35.27 5.27 7.20
C PHE A 33 -34.38 6.41 7.68
N ALA A 34 -34.32 7.51 6.94
CA ALA A 34 -33.97 8.78 7.56
C ALA A 34 -35.15 9.22 8.43
N ASP A 35 -35.41 8.50 9.53
CA ASP A 35 -36.18 9.01 10.63
C ASP A 35 -35.40 10.21 11.17
N ASN A 36 -36.03 11.39 11.21
CA ASN A 36 -35.42 12.61 11.76
C ASN A 36 -35.05 12.50 13.26
N ASN A 37 -35.02 11.30 13.82
CA ASN A 37 -34.56 10.88 15.13
C ASN A 37 -33.63 9.64 15.07
N ALA A 38 -32.95 9.37 13.95
CA ALA A 38 -31.97 8.29 13.91
C ALA A 38 -30.91 8.54 14.99
N LYS A 39 -30.74 7.58 15.87
CA LYS A 39 -29.66 7.62 16.88
C LYS A 39 -28.32 7.65 16.14
N THR A 40 -27.46 8.60 16.43
CA THR A 40 -26.09 8.65 15.89
C THR A 40 -25.39 7.32 16.17
N THR A 41 -24.83 6.70 15.14
CA THR A 41 -24.13 5.43 15.28
C THR A 41 -22.83 5.56 16.07
N TYR A 42 -22.31 4.47 16.57
CA TYR A 42 -21.03 4.50 17.28
C TYR A 42 -19.88 4.88 16.31
N MET A 43 -19.89 4.38 15.10
CA MET A 43 -18.93 4.74 14.04
C MET A 43 -18.94 6.25 13.78
N GLN A 44 -20.11 6.84 13.52
CA GLN A 44 -20.22 8.27 13.29
C GLN A 44 -19.67 9.09 14.48
N GLN A 45 -20.04 8.72 15.71
CA GLN A 45 -19.53 9.42 16.92
C GLN A 45 -18.01 9.32 17.01
N THR A 46 -17.46 8.15 16.71
CA THR A 46 -16.01 7.89 16.75
C THR A 46 -15.29 8.73 15.70
N VAL A 47 -15.77 8.75 14.45
CA VAL A 47 -15.21 9.57 13.36
C VAL A 47 -15.24 11.05 13.72
N GLU A 48 -16.38 11.57 14.19
CA GLU A 48 -16.50 12.99 14.62
C GLU A 48 -15.58 13.33 15.81
N GLN A 49 -15.31 12.38 16.69
CA GLN A 49 -14.42 12.56 17.83
C GLN A 49 -12.95 12.57 17.40
N LEU A 50 -12.55 11.60 16.56
CA LEU A 50 -11.20 11.50 16.02
C LEU A 50 -10.86 12.69 15.11
N GLY A 51 -11.78 13.10 14.23
CA GLY A 51 -11.60 14.24 13.33
C GLY A 51 -11.42 15.60 14.01
N LYS A 52 -11.68 15.69 15.32
CA LYS A 52 -11.38 16.90 16.13
C LYS A 52 -9.99 16.85 16.76
N ARG A 53 -9.30 15.73 16.68
CA ARG A 53 -8.10 15.47 17.46
C ARG A 53 -6.91 14.98 16.64
N LEU A 54 -7.13 14.13 15.64
CA LEU A 54 -6.06 13.75 14.73
C LEU A 54 -5.67 14.98 13.90
N ASP A 55 -4.39 15.14 13.68
CA ASP A 55 -3.80 16.33 13.06
C ASP A 55 -2.84 15.89 11.96
N GLY A 56 -3.30 15.98 10.71
CA GLY A 56 -2.53 15.63 9.53
C GLY A 56 -1.26 16.47 9.38
N GLU A 57 -1.29 17.73 9.79
CA GLU A 57 -0.11 18.59 9.77
C GLU A 57 0.99 18.10 10.74
N LYS A 58 0.58 17.57 11.89
CA LYS A 58 1.52 16.95 12.83
C LYS A 58 2.07 15.61 12.27
N MET A 59 1.22 14.82 11.62
CA MET A 59 1.66 13.62 10.90
C MET A 59 2.67 13.98 9.80
N PHE A 60 2.45 15.08 9.08
CA PHE A 60 3.39 15.57 8.09
C PHE A 60 4.71 16.07 8.69
N ASP A 61 4.70 16.62 9.90
CA ASP A 61 5.94 16.91 10.63
C ASP A 61 6.72 15.62 10.92
N TYR A 62 6.05 14.55 11.35
CA TYR A 62 6.68 13.23 11.53
C TYR A 62 7.19 12.64 10.22
N LEU A 63 6.38 12.69 9.17
CA LEU A 63 6.76 12.29 7.81
C LEU A 63 8.06 12.99 7.38
N SER A 64 8.15 14.30 7.59
CA SER A 64 9.31 15.11 7.21
C SER A 64 10.59 14.64 7.89
N TYR A 65 10.52 14.17 9.13
CA TYR A 65 11.67 13.58 9.82
C TYR A 65 12.04 12.20 9.26
N VAL A 66 11.06 11.32 9.14
CA VAL A 66 11.28 9.94 8.66
C VAL A 66 11.89 9.94 7.26
N TYR A 67 11.43 10.85 6.40
CA TYR A 67 11.90 11.02 5.02
C TYR A 67 13.34 11.57 4.90
N LEU A 68 13.98 12.09 5.96
CA LEU A 68 15.31 12.72 5.86
C LEU A 68 16.37 11.85 5.20
N GLY A 69 16.32 10.53 5.34
CA GLY A 69 17.34 9.63 4.81
C GLY A 69 16.79 8.31 4.28
N TRP A 70 17.68 7.54 3.66
CA TRP A 70 17.38 6.20 3.21
C TRP A 70 17.30 5.23 4.38
N ARG A 71 16.16 4.58 4.52
CA ARG A 71 15.85 3.63 5.61
C ARG A 71 16.13 2.20 5.15
N THR A 72 17.42 1.87 5.06
CA THR A 72 17.86 0.53 4.67
C THR A 72 17.63 -0.48 5.79
N THR A 73 17.24 -1.70 5.45
CA THR A 73 16.98 -2.79 6.42
C THR A 73 18.13 -2.96 7.39
N GLY A 74 17.89 -2.71 8.69
CA GLY A 74 18.88 -2.80 9.76
C GLY A 74 19.98 -1.72 9.70
N GLY A 75 19.86 -0.76 8.79
CA GLY A 75 20.79 0.36 8.66
C GLY A 75 20.65 1.40 9.76
N SER A 76 21.62 2.30 9.83
CA SER A 76 21.71 3.26 10.94
C SER A 76 20.54 4.24 10.96
N TRP A 77 20.05 4.71 9.81
CA TRP A 77 18.91 5.63 9.77
C TRP A 77 17.58 4.95 10.09
N GLN A 78 17.33 3.75 9.57
CA GLN A 78 16.15 2.98 9.95
C GLN A 78 16.10 2.74 11.47
N ASN A 79 17.22 2.30 12.04
CA ASN A 79 17.30 2.09 13.48
C ASN A 79 17.15 3.39 14.28
N GLN A 80 17.66 4.53 13.77
CA GLN A 80 17.44 5.85 14.38
C GLN A 80 15.97 6.25 14.38
N VAL A 81 15.25 6.01 13.29
CA VAL A 81 13.80 6.26 13.18
C VAL A 81 13.04 5.40 14.18
N ILE A 82 13.30 4.10 14.23
CA ILE A 82 12.59 3.16 15.09
C ILE A 82 12.92 3.38 16.58
N ASP A 83 14.21 3.33 16.92
CA ASP A 83 14.69 3.31 18.30
C ASP A 83 14.62 4.68 18.99
N THR A 84 14.92 5.74 18.24
CA THR A 84 14.99 7.07 18.83
C THR A 84 13.73 7.88 18.52
N PHE A 85 13.42 8.08 17.25
CA PHE A 85 12.34 9.00 16.90
C PHE A 85 10.97 8.47 17.29
N VAL A 86 10.57 7.30 16.78
CA VAL A 86 9.24 6.72 17.07
C VAL A 86 9.10 6.50 18.56
N HIS A 87 10.07 5.83 19.19
CA HIS A 87 10.03 5.55 20.61
C HIS A 87 9.95 6.81 21.49
N ASP A 88 10.75 7.84 21.20
CA ASP A 88 10.77 9.06 22.00
C ASP A 88 9.45 9.88 21.84
N GLN A 89 8.85 9.88 20.64
CA GLN A 89 7.53 10.49 20.43
C GLN A 89 6.44 9.76 21.21
N LEU A 90 6.48 8.43 21.28
CA LEU A 90 5.54 7.63 22.08
C LEU A 90 5.69 7.93 23.58
N VAL A 91 6.91 7.89 24.09
CA VAL A 91 7.19 8.23 25.50
C VAL A 91 6.77 9.67 25.81
N GLY A 92 7.05 10.60 24.90
CA GLY A 92 6.62 12.00 24.99
C GLY A 92 5.10 12.19 24.98
N ALA A 93 4.35 11.24 24.42
CA ALA A 93 2.90 11.22 24.42
C ALA A 93 2.27 10.61 25.68
N GLY A 94 3.07 10.03 26.57
CA GLY A 94 2.63 9.46 27.85
C GLY A 94 2.71 7.95 27.97
N TYR A 95 3.27 7.23 26.98
CA TYR A 95 3.58 5.83 27.15
C TYR A 95 4.73 5.63 28.14
N THR A 96 4.65 4.59 28.95
CA THR A 96 5.74 4.18 29.84
C THR A 96 6.90 3.66 29.01
N ASP A 97 8.11 4.19 29.21
CA ASP A 97 9.32 3.67 28.58
C ASP A 97 9.65 2.28 29.14
N ALA A 98 9.34 1.23 28.40
CA ALA A 98 9.69 -0.15 28.76
C ALA A 98 11.13 -0.51 28.36
N GLY A 99 11.84 0.40 27.70
CA GLY A 99 13.25 0.29 27.33
C GLY A 99 13.52 -0.43 26.02
N ARG A 100 14.71 -0.95 25.87
CA ARG A 100 15.20 -1.66 24.69
C ARG A 100 15.64 -3.06 25.06
N GLY A 101 15.23 -4.07 24.28
CA GLY A 101 15.62 -5.45 24.47
C GLY A 101 16.36 -6.01 23.26
N PHE A 102 17.25 -6.97 23.52
CA PHE A 102 17.94 -7.74 22.50
C PHE A 102 17.45 -9.17 22.56
N VAL A 103 17.02 -9.69 21.42
CA VAL A 103 16.39 -11.00 21.28
C VAL A 103 17.11 -11.79 20.21
N ASP A 104 17.35 -13.07 20.49
CA ASP A 104 17.70 -14.05 19.47
C ASP A 104 16.40 -14.48 18.76
N SER A 105 16.29 -14.33 17.47
CA SER A 105 15.11 -14.71 16.68
C SER A 105 14.75 -16.20 16.81
N ASN A 106 15.69 -17.02 17.22
CA ASN A 106 15.50 -18.44 17.56
C ASN A 106 15.14 -18.67 19.02
N ASN A 107 15.35 -17.68 19.90
CA ASN A 107 15.06 -17.78 21.31
C ASN A 107 13.68 -17.21 21.65
N LYS A 108 12.70 -18.09 21.65
CA LYS A 108 11.26 -17.82 21.77
C LYS A 108 10.80 -17.37 23.16
N SER A 109 11.68 -17.07 24.08
CA SER A 109 11.37 -16.69 25.45
C SER A 109 11.96 -15.35 25.88
N ALA A 110 12.53 -14.60 24.96
CA ALA A 110 13.32 -13.43 25.30
C ALA A 110 12.41 -12.20 25.49
N ASN A 111 12.44 -11.68 26.71
CA ASN A 111 12.02 -10.33 27.12
C ASN A 111 10.73 -9.80 26.50
N ASP A 112 9.70 -10.64 26.50
CA ASP A 112 8.35 -10.16 26.35
C ASP A 112 8.01 -9.29 27.57
N LYS A 113 7.92 -7.99 27.41
CA LYS A 113 7.50 -7.07 28.46
C LYS A 113 6.01 -6.75 28.40
N SER A 114 5.29 -7.16 27.36
CA SER A 114 3.86 -6.95 27.23
C SER A 114 3.08 -7.52 28.42
N SER A 115 3.56 -8.64 28.97
CA SER A 115 3.00 -9.27 30.14
C SER A 115 3.47 -8.71 31.50
N ALA A 116 4.43 -7.78 31.49
CA ALA A 116 5.11 -7.34 32.72
C ALA A 116 4.58 -6.03 33.32
N THR A 117 3.73 -5.28 32.62
CA THR A 117 3.16 -4.02 33.11
C THR A 117 1.67 -3.93 32.80
N ASP A 118 0.89 -3.41 33.75
CA ASP A 118 -0.51 -3.05 33.55
C ASP A 118 -0.63 -1.68 32.85
N ASP A 119 0.48 -1.00 32.58
CA ASP A 119 0.55 0.32 31.99
C ASP A 119 0.61 0.26 30.46
N ASP A 120 0.17 1.33 29.80
CA ASP A 120 0.45 1.58 28.40
C ASP A 120 1.95 1.80 28.21
N TYR A 121 2.58 1.12 27.28
CA TYR A 121 4.05 1.16 27.17
C TYR A 121 4.53 1.27 25.72
N ALA A 122 5.77 1.82 25.57
CA ALA A 122 6.55 1.79 24.35
C ALA A 122 7.82 0.94 24.56
N TRP A 123 8.14 0.12 23.58
CA TRP A 123 9.22 -0.85 23.65
C TRP A 123 9.94 -1.02 22.31
N VAL A 124 11.26 -1.20 22.33
CA VAL A 124 12.04 -1.54 21.14
C VAL A 124 12.70 -2.89 21.31
N THR A 125 12.52 -3.77 20.35
CA THR A 125 13.20 -5.08 20.30
C THR A 125 14.20 -5.09 19.16
N TYR A 126 15.42 -5.51 19.44
CA TYR A 126 16.45 -5.80 18.46
C TYR A 126 16.68 -7.29 18.30
N PHE A 127 16.56 -7.80 17.09
CA PHE A 127 16.87 -9.18 16.73
C PHE A 127 18.35 -9.27 16.34
N ASN A 128 19.20 -9.53 17.33
CA ASN A 128 20.66 -9.41 17.23
C ASN A 128 21.37 -10.67 16.70
N ASP A 129 20.66 -11.72 16.35
CA ASP A 129 21.19 -12.92 15.69
C ASP A 129 21.09 -12.86 14.17
N ILE A 130 20.45 -11.83 13.61
CA ILE A 130 20.35 -11.60 12.18
C ILE A 130 21.69 -11.01 11.68
N ASN A 131 22.44 -11.84 10.97
CA ASN A 131 23.75 -11.47 10.42
C ASN A 131 23.72 -11.09 8.94
N SER A 132 22.53 -10.82 8.41
CA SER A 132 22.39 -10.29 7.05
C SER A 132 23.15 -8.97 6.91
N LEU A 133 23.57 -8.67 5.70
CA LEU A 133 24.25 -7.41 5.43
C LEU A 133 23.28 -6.26 5.42
N THR A 134 23.74 -5.13 5.92
CA THR A 134 23.09 -3.84 5.78
C THR A 134 23.99 -2.84 5.08
N TRP A 135 23.44 -1.69 4.71
CA TRP A 135 24.04 -0.75 3.77
C TRP A 135 23.75 0.69 4.21
N ASP A 136 24.81 1.42 4.52
CA ASP A 136 24.73 2.84 4.93
C ASP A 136 25.50 3.71 3.94
N PRO A 137 24.85 4.31 2.94
CA PRO A 137 25.47 5.25 2.01
C PRO A 137 25.60 6.64 2.64
N GLU A 138 26.67 7.36 2.30
CA GLU A 138 26.90 8.73 2.76
C GLU A 138 26.94 9.73 1.60
N TYR A 139 27.64 9.38 0.52
CA TYR A 139 27.86 10.26 -0.62
C TYR A 139 28.02 9.46 -1.90
N ALA A 140 27.51 9.99 -3.00
CA ALA A 140 27.72 9.43 -4.32
C ALA A 140 27.89 10.52 -5.37
N LYS A 141 28.79 10.28 -6.36
CA LYS A 141 29.00 11.16 -7.50
C LYS A 141 29.35 10.36 -8.74
N LEU A 142 28.65 10.68 -9.83
CA LEU A 142 28.96 10.26 -11.18
C LEU A 142 29.35 11.49 -11.99
N GLU A 143 30.54 11.51 -12.54
CA GLU A 143 31.07 12.66 -13.28
C GLU A 143 31.71 12.19 -14.60
N LEU A 144 31.27 12.79 -15.71
CA LEU A 144 31.81 12.48 -17.03
C LEU A 144 32.92 13.44 -17.45
N SER A 145 33.89 12.91 -18.20
CA SER A 145 34.99 13.65 -18.81
C SER A 145 35.40 13.01 -20.15
N GLY A 146 36.33 13.64 -20.87
CA GLY A 146 36.78 13.11 -22.16
C GLY A 146 35.81 13.36 -23.30
N GLY A 147 35.71 12.43 -24.26
CA GLY A 147 34.80 12.47 -25.42
C GLY A 147 35.24 13.39 -26.58
N GLY A 148 36.34 14.14 -26.44
CA GLY A 148 36.71 15.14 -27.42
C GLY A 148 35.71 16.33 -27.50
N ASP A 149 35.84 17.18 -28.49
CA ASP A 149 34.96 18.32 -28.71
C ASP A 149 33.80 17.94 -29.64
N PHE A 150 32.56 18.16 -29.19
CA PHE A 150 31.35 18.02 -29.98
C PHE A 150 30.26 19.01 -29.51
N GLU A 151 29.35 19.34 -30.41
CA GLU A 151 28.28 20.31 -30.12
C GLU A 151 27.35 19.81 -29.02
N GLY A 152 27.04 20.66 -28.05
CA GLY A 152 26.14 20.36 -26.93
C GLY A 152 26.73 19.54 -25.80
N LYS A 153 28.02 19.21 -25.84
CA LYS A 153 28.71 18.37 -24.84
C LYS A 153 28.46 18.78 -23.40
N ALA A 154 28.66 20.05 -23.08
CA ALA A 154 28.49 20.52 -21.69
C ALA A 154 27.08 20.28 -21.18
N ASN A 155 26.07 20.63 -21.98
CA ASN A 155 24.68 20.43 -21.62
C ASN A 155 24.31 18.93 -21.45
N LEU A 156 24.84 18.06 -22.30
CA LEU A 156 24.62 16.61 -22.17
C LEU A 156 25.30 16.04 -20.92
N PHE A 157 26.54 16.50 -20.63
CA PHE A 157 27.25 16.06 -19.41
C PHE A 157 26.52 16.54 -18.16
N ASP A 158 26.04 17.78 -18.13
CA ASP A 158 25.29 18.34 -17.01
C ASP A 158 23.97 17.58 -16.72
N ARG A 159 23.33 17.00 -17.76
CA ARG A 159 22.14 16.16 -17.60
C ARG A 159 22.43 14.78 -17.00
N ILE A 160 23.66 14.29 -17.14
CA ILE A 160 24.05 12.94 -16.70
C ILE A 160 24.76 13.00 -15.35
N ASN A 161 25.59 14.01 -15.13
CA ASN A 161 26.36 14.13 -13.91
C ASN A 161 25.43 14.28 -12.70
N VAL A 162 25.67 13.46 -11.68
CA VAL A 162 24.92 13.48 -10.43
C VAL A 162 25.86 13.56 -9.24
N GLU A 163 25.41 14.22 -8.20
CA GLU A 163 26.11 14.33 -6.92
C GLU A 163 25.10 14.33 -5.78
N SER A 164 25.25 13.46 -4.82
CA SER A 164 24.33 13.34 -3.70
C SER A 164 25.05 13.07 -2.38
N ALA A 165 24.60 13.77 -1.33
CA ALA A 165 25.02 13.58 0.05
C ALA A 165 23.84 13.30 0.99
N ALA A 166 22.65 13.14 0.45
CA ALA A 166 21.40 13.09 1.21
C ALA A 166 20.92 11.66 1.51
N PHE A 167 21.80 10.74 1.85
CA PHE A 167 21.45 9.35 2.12
C PHE A 167 21.22 9.07 3.60
N ASN A 168 22.11 9.54 4.48
CA ASN A 168 22.11 9.16 5.88
C ASN A 168 22.26 10.40 6.79
N PRO A 169 21.19 10.84 7.46
CA PRO A 169 21.18 12.03 8.32
C PRO A 169 22.09 11.95 9.55
N THR A 170 22.62 10.77 9.88
CA THR A 170 23.53 10.60 11.02
C THR A 170 24.98 10.97 10.68
N THR A 171 25.28 11.31 9.43
CA THR A 171 26.64 11.60 8.99
C THR A 171 26.92 13.09 8.89
N ASP A 172 28.18 13.47 9.16
CA ASP A 172 28.62 14.87 8.99
C ASP A 172 28.45 15.33 7.53
N THR A 173 28.68 14.46 6.55
CA THR A 173 28.49 14.74 5.12
C THR A 173 27.07 15.18 4.79
N TYR A 174 26.07 14.49 5.35
CA TYR A 174 24.66 14.87 5.20
C TYR A 174 24.35 16.22 5.85
N LEU A 175 24.78 16.40 7.11
CA LEU A 175 24.53 17.62 7.88
C LEU A 175 25.20 18.85 7.22
N ASP A 176 26.42 18.69 6.73
CA ASP A 176 27.15 19.72 6.00
C ASP A 176 26.47 20.10 4.69
N HIS A 177 25.87 19.13 3.98
CA HIS A 177 25.14 19.37 2.74
C HIS A 177 23.95 20.33 2.94
N TYR A 178 23.25 20.22 4.06
CA TYR A 178 22.13 21.10 4.42
C TYR A 178 22.54 22.29 5.29
N GLY A 179 23.81 22.38 5.69
CA GLY A 179 24.32 23.48 6.51
C GLY A 179 23.82 23.48 7.96
N VAL A 180 23.44 22.32 8.48
CA VAL A 180 22.99 22.12 9.87
C VAL A 180 24.03 21.35 10.67
N LYS A 181 23.93 21.41 12.01
CA LYS A 181 24.95 20.83 12.90
C LYS A 181 24.51 19.55 13.59
N SER A 182 23.24 19.24 13.56
CA SER A 182 22.68 18.05 14.19
C SER A 182 21.32 17.70 13.59
N ILE A 183 20.88 16.47 13.83
CA ILE A 183 19.52 16.01 13.48
C ILE A 183 18.46 16.83 14.22
N ASP A 184 18.71 17.23 15.47
CA ASP A 184 17.79 18.09 16.22
C ASP A 184 17.65 19.49 15.60
N GLU A 185 18.73 20.02 15.03
CA GLU A 185 18.69 21.29 14.31
C GLU A 185 17.94 21.15 12.98
N MET A 186 18.15 20.05 12.27
CA MET A 186 17.39 19.69 11.07
C MET A 186 15.90 19.55 11.39
N TRP A 187 15.52 18.85 12.44
CA TRP A 187 14.13 18.73 12.88
C TRP A 187 13.47 20.08 13.11
N LYS A 188 14.14 20.97 13.84
CA LYS A 188 13.65 22.34 14.07
C LYS A 188 13.58 23.18 12.80
N TRP A 189 14.45 22.89 11.84
CA TRP A 189 14.46 23.58 10.55
C TRP A 189 13.29 23.15 9.66
N ILE A 190 13.05 21.86 9.49
CA ILE A 190 11.98 21.31 8.64
C ILE A 190 10.57 21.55 9.21
N THR A 191 10.43 21.58 10.54
CA THR A 191 9.13 21.78 11.21
C THR A 191 8.81 23.25 11.50
N LYS A 192 9.68 24.19 11.08
CA LYS A 192 9.45 25.60 11.28
C LYS A 192 8.28 26.10 10.45
N LYS A 193 7.33 26.76 11.13
CA LYS A 193 6.16 27.37 10.50
C LYS A 193 6.22 28.90 10.59
N ASP A 194 5.60 29.59 9.63
CA ASP A 194 5.42 31.05 9.62
C ASP A 194 4.28 31.47 10.57
N ALA A 195 3.98 32.77 10.60
CA ALA A 195 2.90 33.31 11.45
C ALA A 195 1.49 32.84 11.01
N ASN A 196 1.34 32.28 9.82
CA ASN A 196 0.10 31.75 9.29
C ASN A 196 -0.01 30.23 9.45
N GLY A 197 1.02 29.59 10.03
CA GLY A 197 1.08 28.14 10.21
C GLY A 197 1.69 27.36 9.03
N ASN A 198 2.10 28.04 7.95
CA ASN A 198 2.70 27.37 6.81
C ASN A 198 4.16 27.00 7.10
N ARG A 199 4.61 25.82 6.63
CA ARG A 199 6.03 25.43 6.69
C ARG A 199 6.86 26.38 5.83
N VAL A 200 7.97 26.89 6.41
CA VAL A 200 8.89 27.81 5.73
C VAL A 200 10.09 27.09 5.13
N ASN A 201 10.37 25.88 5.59
CA ASN A 201 11.44 25.05 5.10
C ASN A 201 10.88 23.66 4.79
N VAL A 202 10.75 23.35 3.53
CA VAL A 202 10.24 22.06 3.06
C VAL A 202 11.34 21.38 2.26
N LEU A 203 11.70 20.16 2.65
CA LEU A 203 12.52 19.27 1.82
C LEU A 203 11.66 18.77 0.66
N ASN A 204 11.27 19.68 -0.22
CA ASN A 204 10.62 19.30 -1.46
C ASN A 204 11.65 19.05 -2.55
N GLY A 205 11.21 18.51 -3.68
CA GLY A 205 12.09 18.12 -4.74
C GLY A 205 12.95 19.22 -5.36
N GLU A 206 12.60 20.50 -5.22
CA GLU A 206 13.38 21.60 -5.79
C GLU A 206 14.62 21.90 -4.94
N GLU A 207 14.50 21.87 -3.61
CA GLU A 207 15.60 22.14 -2.70
C GLU A 207 16.50 20.92 -2.47
N ALA A 208 15.90 19.72 -2.46
CA ALA A 208 16.64 18.46 -2.30
C ALA A 208 17.22 17.94 -3.63
N LYS A 209 17.05 18.64 -4.75
CA LYS A 209 17.28 18.15 -6.11
C LYS A 209 16.67 16.76 -6.29
N LEU A 210 15.48 16.65 -6.84
CA LEU A 210 14.62 15.48 -6.96
C LEU A 210 15.34 14.15 -7.19
N ASN A 211 16.46 14.17 -7.88
CA ASN A 211 17.18 12.99 -8.31
C ASN A 211 18.41 12.62 -7.45
N ASP A 212 18.72 13.40 -6.41
CA ASP A 212 19.97 13.21 -5.68
C ASP A 212 20.07 11.88 -4.93
N ARG A 213 18.93 11.26 -4.59
CA ARG A 213 18.90 10.08 -3.71
C ARG A 213 18.98 8.73 -4.42
N VAL A 214 18.49 8.61 -5.63
CA VAL A 214 18.19 7.30 -6.22
C VAL A 214 19.06 6.89 -7.40
N HIS A 215 20.00 7.73 -7.81
CA HIS A 215 20.92 7.36 -8.90
C HIS A 215 21.92 6.29 -8.49
N LEU A 216 22.44 6.33 -7.26
CA LEU A 216 23.15 5.19 -6.70
C LEU A 216 22.14 4.08 -6.42
N ALA A 217 22.33 2.93 -7.03
CA ALA A 217 21.40 1.82 -6.85
C ALA A 217 21.43 1.32 -5.40
N TRP A 218 20.25 1.00 -4.87
CA TRP A 218 20.10 0.39 -3.56
C TRP A 218 20.97 -0.87 -3.43
N ASN A 219 21.74 -0.97 -2.37
CA ASN A 219 22.71 -2.05 -2.15
C ASN A 219 23.89 -2.08 -3.13
N SER A 220 24.23 -0.98 -3.79
CA SER A 220 25.46 -0.84 -4.58
C SER A 220 26.70 -0.97 -3.69
N SER A 221 27.83 -1.37 -4.26
CA SER A 221 29.12 -1.32 -3.60
C SER A 221 29.63 0.12 -3.46
N PHE A 222 30.56 0.31 -2.52
CA PHE A 222 31.25 1.58 -2.30
C PHE A 222 32.67 1.55 -2.86
N THR A 223 33.15 2.70 -3.34
CA THR A 223 34.52 2.90 -3.78
C THR A 223 35.42 3.38 -2.66
N ASP A 224 34.85 4.08 -1.69
CA ASP A 224 35.57 4.69 -0.59
C ASP A 224 34.84 4.39 0.75
N PRO A 225 35.56 4.19 1.84
CA PRO A 225 34.93 3.83 3.12
C PRO A 225 34.16 5.01 3.72
N ALA A 226 33.18 4.69 4.57
CA ALA A 226 32.41 5.64 5.36
C ALA A 226 33.33 6.62 6.12
N GLY A 227 32.92 7.89 6.24
CA GLY A 227 33.67 8.96 6.85
C GLY A 227 34.78 9.54 5.97
N THR A 228 34.96 9.06 4.73
CA THR A 228 35.83 9.72 3.75
C THR A 228 35.17 11.03 3.33
N LYS A 229 35.91 12.13 3.35
CA LYS A 229 35.37 13.39 2.84
C LYS A 229 35.25 13.33 1.31
N PRO A 230 34.21 13.92 0.72
CA PRO A 230 34.03 13.92 -0.73
C PRO A 230 35.21 14.39 -1.55
N GLU A 231 35.92 15.44 -1.05
CA GLU A 231 37.15 15.98 -1.69
C GLU A 231 38.34 15.04 -1.61
N ASP A 232 38.39 14.12 -0.65
CA ASP A 232 39.47 13.16 -0.45
C ASP A 232 39.17 11.80 -1.09
N ALA A 233 37.94 11.61 -1.61
CA ALA A 233 37.50 10.35 -2.19
C ALA A 233 38.26 10.04 -3.48
N LYS A 234 38.79 8.83 -3.56
CA LYS A 234 39.54 8.36 -4.72
C LYS A 234 38.59 7.99 -5.87
N GLY A 235 37.50 7.32 -5.54
CA GLY A 235 36.59 6.79 -6.53
C GLY A 235 37.26 5.79 -7.47
N VAL A 236 36.53 5.41 -8.52
CA VAL A 236 37.04 4.58 -9.62
C VAL A 236 36.63 5.20 -10.95
N SER A 237 37.58 5.23 -11.90
CA SER A 237 37.32 5.75 -13.24
C SER A 237 37.45 4.65 -14.28
N GLY A 238 36.58 4.71 -15.29
CA GLY A 238 36.64 3.81 -16.43
C GLY A 238 36.05 4.44 -17.69
N GLU A 239 36.52 3.97 -18.84
CA GLU A 239 35.87 4.33 -20.10
C GLU A 239 34.48 3.73 -20.15
N ILE A 240 33.52 4.51 -20.60
CA ILE A 240 32.12 4.07 -20.75
C ILE A 240 31.99 3.25 -22.04
N VAL A 241 31.36 2.08 -21.92
CA VAL A 241 31.06 1.21 -23.05
C VAL A 241 29.59 0.79 -23.01
N TYR A 242 28.87 1.08 -24.07
CA TYR A 242 27.52 0.56 -24.25
C TYR A 242 27.61 -0.92 -24.70
N ILE A 243 26.95 -1.80 -23.97
CA ILE A 243 26.99 -3.23 -24.20
C ILE A 243 25.66 -3.82 -24.72
N GLY A 244 24.64 -2.97 -24.92
CA GLY A 244 23.29 -3.41 -25.29
C GLY A 244 22.65 -4.28 -24.19
N THR A 245 22.02 -5.38 -24.59
CA THR A 245 21.48 -6.37 -23.67
C THR A 245 22.54 -7.39 -23.24
N THR A 246 22.39 -7.92 -22.02
CA THR A 246 23.28 -8.99 -21.51
C THR A 246 22.49 -10.09 -20.80
N ASN A 247 23.03 -11.32 -20.86
CA ASN A 247 22.55 -12.48 -20.09
C ASN A 247 23.46 -12.79 -18.87
N GLY A 248 24.33 -11.86 -18.49
CA GLY A 248 25.31 -12.05 -17.41
C GLY A 248 26.61 -12.76 -17.85
N THR A 249 26.72 -13.16 -19.12
CA THR A 249 27.89 -13.89 -19.65
C THR A 249 28.41 -13.30 -20.95
N THR A 250 27.50 -12.91 -21.81
CA THR A 250 27.72 -12.27 -23.11
C THR A 250 26.83 -11.02 -23.21
N CYS A 251 27.11 -10.19 -24.19
CA CYS A 251 26.30 -9.01 -24.47
C CYS A 251 26.12 -8.82 -25.98
N SER A 252 25.10 -8.04 -26.37
CA SER A 252 24.71 -7.96 -27.80
C SER A 252 25.68 -7.12 -28.64
N GLU A 253 26.27 -6.06 -28.07
CA GLU A 253 27.09 -5.12 -28.84
C GLU A 253 28.58 -5.44 -28.84
N ILE A 254 29.07 -6.20 -27.86
CA ILE A 254 30.52 -6.51 -27.72
C ILE A 254 30.74 -8.02 -27.80
N ALA A 255 31.33 -8.47 -28.90
CA ALA A 255 31.60 -9.89 -29.14
C ALA A 255 32.72 -10.46 -28.23
N ASP A 256 33.77 -9.66 -27.97
CA ASP A 256 34.87 -10.04 -27.07
C ASP A 256 34.73 -9.31 -25.74
N THR A 257 34.07 -9.93 -24.79
CA THR A 257 33.86 -9.37 -23.47
C THR A 257 35.14 -9.21 -22.65
N SER A 258 36.28 -9.79 -23.05
CA SER A 258 37.57 -9.59 -22.36
C SER A 258 38.08 -8.14 -22.45
N THR A 259 37.58 -7.37 -23.40
CA THR A 259 37.92 -5.96 -23.61
C THR A 259 37.21 -5.04 -22.59
N LEU A 260 36.25 -5.57 -21.83
CA LEU A 260 35.43 -4.80 -20.86
C LEU A 260 36.12 -4.64 -19.49
N LYS A 261 37.28 -5.23 -19.28
CA LYS A 261 38.02 -5.07 -18.01
C LYS A 261 38.34 -3.60 -17.74
N GLY A 262 38.00 -3.13 -16.53
CA GLY A 262 38.25 -1.74 -16.09
C GLY A 262 37.30 -0.72 -16.75
N LYS A 263 36.28 -1.15 -17.46
CA LYS A 263 35.30 -0.26 -18.11
C LYS A 263 34.10 0.01 -17.20
N VAL A 264 33.30 1.02 -17.56
CA VAL A 264 31.96 1.29 -17.04
C VAL A 264 30.96 0.82 -18.07
N LEU A 265 30.10 -0.12 -17.70
CA LEU A 265 29.17 -0.78 -18.62
C LEU A 265 27.81 -0.09 -18.62
N ILE A 266 27.31 0.29 -19.77
CA ILE A 266 25.96 0.82 -19.97
C ILE A 266 25.11 -0.23 -20.68
N THR A 267 23.94 -0.56 -20.13
CA THR A 267 23.12 -1.67 -20.59
C THR A 267 21.62 -1.39 -20.61
N ASP A 268 20.91 -2.08 -21.52
CA ASP A 268 19.44 -2.16 -21.55
C ASP A 268 18.88 -3.24 -20.60
N SER A 269 19.76 -4.08 -20.03
CA SER A 269 19.37 -5.13 -19.11
C SER A 269 19.29 -4.62 -17.65
N SER A 270 18.66 -5.43 -16.77
CA SER A 270 18.64 -5.13 -15.34
C SER A 270 20.05 -5.03 -14.74
N LEU A 271 20.22 -4.21 -13.70
CA LEU A 271 21.48 -4.06 -12.98
C LEU A 271 22.01 -5.42 -12.49
N ARG A 272 21.15 -6.28 -11.94
CA ARG A 272 21.56 -7.60 -11.46
C ARG A 272 22.22 -8.46 -12.55
N THR A 273 21.64 -8.46 -13.76
CA THR A 273 22.20 -9.20 -14.88
C THR A 273 23.52 -8.57 -15.36
N ALA A 274 23.57 -7.25 -15.42
CA ALA A 274 24.76 -6.52 -15.82
C ALA A 274 25.92 -6.67 -14.81
N PHE A 275 25.60 -6.64 -13.51
CA PHE A 275 26.58 -6.88 -12.45
C PHE A 275 27.27 -8.25 -12.58
N THR A 276 26.50 -9.28 -12.88
CA THR A 276 27.06 -10.62 -13.09
C THR A 276 28.10 -10.65 -14.22
N LEU A 277 27.84 -9.92 -15.31
CA LEU A 277 28.82 -9.77 -16.38
C LEU A 277 30.02 -8.92 -15.91
N ALA A 278 29.77 -7.78 -15.26
CA ALA A 278 30.79 -6.85 -14.80
C ALA A 278 31.79 -7.52 -13.85
N GLU A 279 31.29 -8.31 -12.91
CA GLU A 279 32.15 -9.08 -11.99
C GLU A 279 33.03 -10.09 -12.75
N LYS A 280 32.43 -10.81 -13.69
CA LYS A 280 33.15 -11.79 -14.51
C LYS A 280 34.27 -11.19 -15.35
N VAL A 281 34.06 -9.99 -15.90
CA VAL A 281 35.03 -9.35 -16.81
C VAL A 281 35.96 -8.38 -16.10
N GLY A 282 35.69 -8.05 -14.83
CA GLY A 282 36.44 -7.08 -14.05
C GLY A 282 36.16 -5.61 -14.47
N ALA A 283 34.91 -5.30 -14.81
CA ALA A 283 34.45 -3.93 -14.98
C ALA A 283 34.40 -3.19 -13.64
N VAL A 284 34.36 -1.86 -13.64
CA VAL A 284 34.43 -1.04 -12.40
C VAL A 284 33.10 -0.45 -11.98
N ALA A 285 32.17 -0.30 -12.93
CA ALA A 285 30.82 0.14 -12.65
C ALA A 285 29.86 -0.35 -13.73
N VAL A 286 28.58 -0.35 -13.39
CA VAL A 286 27.46 -0.61 -14.32
C VAL A 286 26.41 0.49 -14.17
N ALA A 287 25.75 0.84 -15.26
CA ALA A 287 24.59 1.71 -15.23
C ALA A 287 23.51 1.16 -16.17
N SER A 288 22.28 1.21 -15.72
CA SER A 288 21.11 0.83 -16.53
C SER A 288 20.06 1.94 -16.51
N LYS A 289 19.22 1.90 -17.53
CA LYS A 289 18.00 2.71 -17.53
C LYS A 289 17.07 2.22 -16.44
N ALA A 290 16.60 3.12 -15.62
CA ALA A 290 15.48 2.85 -14.74
C ALA A 290 14.23 2.67 -15.59
N SER A 291 13.73 1.44 -15.73
CA SER A 291 12.42 1.24 -16.32
C SER A 291 11.35 1.66 -15.31
N LEU A 292 10.54 2.66 -15.67
CA LEU A 292 9.36 3.01 -14.90
C LEU A 292 8.33 1.88 -14.98
N ASN A 293 7.51 1.77 -13.95
CA ASN A 293 6.48 0.74 -13.89
C ASN A 293 5.35 1.05 -14.88
N ASP A 294 5.13 0.19 -15.87
CA ASP A 294 4.10 0.40 -16.91
C ASP A 294 2.67 0.37 -16.34
N TYR A 295 2.47 -0.23 -15.17
CA TYR A 295 1.15 -0.35 -14.53
C TYR A 295 0.73 0.91 -13.74
N SER A 296 1.64 1.86 -13.52
CA SER A 296 1.34 3.09 -12.80
C SER A 296 1.11 4.30 -13.70
N VAL A 297 1.38 4.21 -15.00
CA VAL A 297 1.40 5.37 -15.89
C VAL A 297 0.14 5.52 -16.73
N PRO A 298 -0.38 6.76 -16.91
CA PRO A 298 -1.50 7.02 -17.79
C PRO A 298 -1.13 6.76 -19.25
N LYS A 299 -2.13 6.47 -20.07
CA LYS A 299 -1.99 6.34 -21.51
C LYS A 299 -2.72 7.49 -22.22
N ASP A 300 -2.17 7.94 -23.34
CA ASP A 300 -2.84 8.90 -24.22
C ASP A 300 -4.01 8.25 -24.99
N GLU A 301 -4.73 9.06 -25.76
CA GLU A 301 -5.85 8.61 -26.60
C GLU A 301 -5.49 7.56 -27.67
N ASN A 302 -4.19 7.36 -27.94
CA ASN A 302 -3.66 6.39 -28.88
C ASN A 302 -3.13 5.13 -28.16
N GLY A 303 -3.20 5.07 -26.81
CA GLY A 303 -2.69 4.00 -25.99
C GLY A 303 -1.18 4.06 -25.70
N ASN A 304 -0.51 5.17 -26.06
CA ASN A 304 0.89 5.35 -25.69
C ASN A 304 1.01 5.74 -24.22
N ILE A 305 1.99 5.19 -23.53
CA ILE A 305 2.28 5.53 -22.16
C ILE A 305 2.73 6.99 -22.06
N ILE A 306 2.08 7.74 -21.19
CA ILE A 306 2.49 9.10 -20.81
C ILE A 306 3.23 8.97 -19.49
N HIS A 307 4.53 9.24 -19.49
CA HIS A 307 5.31 9.34 -18.26
C HIS A 307 5.17 10.77 -17.71
N PRO A 308 4.44 10.98 -16.61
CA PRO A 308 4.29 12.32 -16.03
C PRO A 308 5.62 12.85 -15.48
N PHE A 309 6.62 11.99 -15.27
CA PHE A 309 7.92 12.30 -14.69
C PHE A 309 9.06 11.65 -15.50
N GLU A 310 9.29 12.11 -16.75
CA GLU A 310 10.34 11.57 -17.63
C GLU A 310 11.76 11.65 -17.03
N GLU A 311 11.98 12.60 -16.14
CA GLU A 311 13.27 12.78 -15.45
C GLU A 311 13.42 11.88 -14.23
N SER A 312 12.37 11.12 -13.85
CA SER A 312 12.45 10.27 -12.67
C SER A 312 13.35 9.05 -12.90
N ALA A 313 14.12 8.71 -11.87
CA ALA A 313 14.85 7.45 -11.81
C ALA A 313 14.12 6.52 -10.83
N ARG A 314 13.84 5.29 -11.25
CA ARG A 314 13.37 4.26 -10.35
C ARG A 314 14.50 3.84 -9.42
N TYR A 315 14.25 3.75 -8.12
CA TYR A 315 15.20 3.05 -7.28
C TYR A 315 15.03 1.54 -7.48
N ALA A 316 16.13 0.88 -7.74
CA ALA A 316 16.15 -0.58 -7.86
C ALA A 316 17.32 -1.12 -7.06
N SER A 317 17.14 -2.31 -6.53
CA SER A 317 18.22 -2.99 -5.82
C SER A 317 19.37 -3.29 -6.77
N GLY A 318 20.56 -2.82 -6.43
CA GLY A 318 21.80 -3.31 -6.98
C GLY A 318 22.00 -4.78 -6.62
N ALA A 319 22.94 -5.41 -7.31
CA ALA A 319 23.20 -6.84 -7.10
C ALA A 319 24.38 -7.11 -6.17
N SER A 320 25.27 -6.13 -5.96
CA SER A 320 26.56 -6.35 -5.30
C SER A 320 26.42 -6.84 -3.87
N LEU A 321 25.59 -6.23 -3.06
CA LEU A 321 25.40 -6.63 -1.68
C LEU A 321 24.82 -8.03 -1.50
N SER A 322 23.97 -8.46 -2.42
CA SER A 322 23.35 -9.79 -2.36
C SER A 322 24.25 -10.91 -2.88
N LEU A 323 25.29 -10.57 -3.64
CA LEU A 323 26.18 -11.53 -4.29
C LEU A 323 27.55 -11.64 -3.62
N THR A 324 28.13 -10.50 -3.16
CA THR A 324 29.43 -10.49 -2.53
C THR A 324 29.69 -9.21 -1.71
N GLN A 325 30.21 -9.37 -0.49
CA GLN A 325 30.65 -8.26 0.36
C GLN A 325 31.89 -7.53 -0.19
N ASN A 326 32.63 -8.16 -1.08
CA ASN A 326 33.93 -7.68 -1.54
C ASN A 326 33.90 -7.08 -2.95
N SER A 327 32.72 -6.82 -3.49
CA SER A 327 32.59 -6.11 -4.75
C SER A 327 32.95 -4.64 -4.58
N ASN A 328 33.66 -4.09 -5.58
CA ASN A 328 33.90 -2.65 -5.70
C ASN A 328 33.20 -2.08 -6.93
N ILE A 329 32.24 -2.81 -7.50
CA ILE A 329 31.51 -2.39 -8.68
C ILE A 329 30.36 -1.48 -8.26
N VAL A 330 30.42 -0.22 -8.68
CA VAL A 330 29.35 0.75 -8.42
C VAL A 330 28.22 0.53 -9.40
N GLU A 331 27.00 0.58 -8.90
CA GLU A 331 25.79 0.37 -9.69
C GLU A 331 24.95 1.65 -9.71
N TRP A 332 24.59 2.11 -10.92
CA TRP A 332 23.86 3.34 -11.14
C TRP A 332 22.51 3.08 -11.82
N GLN A 333 21.47 3.74 -11.32
CA GLN A 333 20.18 3.89 -11.98
C GLN A 333 20.14 5.24 -12.69
N LEU A 334 19.88 5.25 -13.97
CA LEU A 334 19.73 6.50 -14.75
C LEU A 334 18.26 6.68 -15.12
N SER A 335 17.77 7.91 -15.04
CA SER A 335 16.46 8.24 -15.59
C SER A 335 16.44 7.98 -17.11
N THR A 336 15.25 7.93 -17.70
CA THR A 336 15.12 7.79 -19.15
C THR A 336 15.85 8.93 -19.89
N ASP A 337 15.72 10.16 -19.39
CA ASP A 337 16.39 11.32 -19.96
C ASP A 337 17.91 11.24 -19.87
N GLN A 338 18.44 10.88 -18.70
CA GLN A 338 19.89 10.70 -18.50
C GLN A 338 20.47 9.59 -19.36
N TYR A 339 19.76 8.45 -19.42
CA TYR A 339 20.19 7.31 -20.23
C TYR A 339 20.26 7.66 -21.72
N ASN A 340 19.22 8.34 -22.25
CA ASN A 340 19.20 8.79 -23.62
C ASN A 340 20.29 9.84 -23.89
N ALA A 341 20.49 10.77 -22.96
CA ALA A 341 21.58 11.76 -23.06
C ALA A 341 22.97 11.08 -23.10
N LEU A 342 23.16 10.03 -22.32
CA LEU A 342 24.41 9.26 -22.30
C LEU A 342 24.64 8.53 -23.63
N LEU A 343 23.62 7.89 -24.20
CA LEU A 343 23.74 7.28 -25.53
C LEU A 343 24.05 8.30 -26.61
N GLU A 344 23.45 9.50 -26.55
CA GLU A 344 23.76 10.61 -27.45
C GLU A 344 25.21 11.09 -27.30
N VAL A 345 25.73 11.16 -26.07
CA VAL A 345 27.14 11.46 -25.81
C VAL A 345 28.04 10.42 -26.48
N LEU A 346 27.75 9.13 -26.33
CA LEU A 346 28.55 8.04 -26.88
C LEU A 346 28.52 8.05 -28.42
N ASP A 347 27.41 8.39 -29.03
CA ASP A 347 27.28 8.52 -30.50
C ASP A 347 28.10 9.70 -31.05
N LYS A 348 28.12 10.84 -30.36
CA LYS A 348 28.79 12.08 -30.78
C LYS A 348 30.28 12.13 -30.39
N ALA A 349 30.69 11.35 -29.43
CA ALA A 349 32.07 11.37 -28.92
C ALA A 349 33.10 10.96 -29.98
N LYS A 350 34.19 11.72 -30.07
CA LYS A 350 35.31 11.46 -30.98
C LYS A 350 36.52 10.84 -30.28
N GLU A 351 36.48 10.81 -28.97
CA GLU A 351 37.45 10.21 -28.06
C GLU A 351 36.73 9.44 -26.97
N PRO A 352 37.41 8.56 -26.23
CA PRO A 352 36.79 7.85 -25.13
C PRO A 352 36.14 8.79 -24.10
N VAL A 353 34.93 8.49 -23.67
CA VAL A 353 34.25 9.13 -22.55
C VAL A 353 34.59 8.36 -21.28
N ILE A 354 35.04 9.08 -20.27
CA ILE A 354 35.46 8.52 -18.99
C ILE A 354 34.42 8.91 -17.93
N ALA A 355 33.94 7.96 -17.18
CA ALA A 355 33.16 8.19 -15.97
C ALA A 355 34.03 8.02 -14.73
N LYS A 356 34.04 9.02 -13.86
CA LYS A 356 34.53 8.91 -12.49
C LYS A 356 33.34 8.59 -11.59
N ASN A 357 33.43 7.48 -10.86
CA ASN A 357 32.41 6.97 -9.96
C ASN A 357 32.95 7.08 -8.53
N ILE A 358 32.25 7.82 -7.69
CA ILE A 358 32.50 7.92 -6.24
C ILE A 358 31.25 7.41 -5.54
N ALA A 359 31.41 6.47 -4.63
CA ALA A 359 30.38 6.02 -3.71
C ALA A 359 31.04 5.80 -2.34
N ILE A 360 30.65 6.60 -1.36
CA ILE A 360 31.17 6.58 0.01
C ILE A 360 30.09 5.98 0.91
N GLY A 361 30.49 5.04 1.74
CA GLY A 361 29.61 4.39 2.69
C GLY A 361 30.19 3.13 3.27
N LYS A 362 29.39 2.35 3.93
CA LYS A 362 29.79 1.05 4.49
C LYS A 362 28.74 -0.03 4.28
N VAL A 363 29.24 -1.25 4.16
CA VAL A 363 28.48 -2.51 4.20
C VAL A 363 28.95 -3.29 5.40
N TYR A 364 28.03 -3.72 6.25
CA TYR A 364 28.37 -4.47 7.47
C TYR A 364 27.26 -5.47 7.83
N ALA A 365 27.57 -6.42 8.69
CA ALA A 365 26.52 -7.30 9.21
C ALA A 365 25.65 -6.53 10.21
N MET A 366 24.33 -6.66 10.09
CA MET A 366 23.37 -5.94 10.95
C MET A 366 23.64 -6.11 12.44
N ASN A 367 24.20 -7.27 12.84
CA ASN A 367 24.52 -7.59 14.24
C ASN A 367 25.98 -7.33 14.61
N ASP A 368 26.79 -6.72 13.75
CA ASP A 368 28.16 -6.39 14.08
C ASP A 368 28.24 -5.11 14.92
N ALA A 369 28.28 -5.27 16.23
CA ALA A 369 28.35 -4.15 17.16
C ALA A 369 29.64 -3.30 17.02
N ALA A 370 30.72 -3.84 16.44
CA ALA A 370 31.94 -3.07 16.20
C ALA A 370 31.77 -2.04 15.08
N GLU A 371 30.89 -2.34 14.11
CA GLU A 371 30.50 -1.48 13.01
C GLU A 371 29.26 -0.63 13.31
N GLY A 372 28.69 -0.74 14.52
CA GLY A 372 27.48 -0.02 14.94
C GLY A 372 26.17 -0.78 14.66
N GLY A 373 26.26 -2.02 14.22
CA GLY A 373 25.09 -2.90 14.03
C GLY A 373 24.45 -3.26 15.36
N LYS A 374 23.13 -3.18 15.44
CA LYS A 374 22.32 -3.57 16.60
C LYS A 374 21.43 -4.77 16.31
N GLY A 375 21.32 -5.20 15.08
CA GLY A 375 20.35 -6.13 14.58
C GLY A 375 19.17 -5.42 13.93
N GLN A 376 18.13 -6.17 13.62
CA GLN A 376 16.89 -5.63 13.05
C GLN A 376 15.97 -5.15 14.18
N ALA A 377 15.52 -3.92 14.12
CA ALA A 377 14.69 -3.30 15.16
C ALA A 377 13.19 -3.42 14.85
N ILE A 378 12.40 -3.57 15.91
CA ILE A 378 10.93 -3.40 15.92
C ILE A 378 10.58 -2.47 17.08
N ALA A 379 9.81 -1.40 16.84
CA ALA A 379 9.16 -0.65 17.90
C ALA A 379 7.74 -1.13 18.09
N LEU A 380 7.30 -1.20 19.32
CA LEU A 380 5.94 -1.53 19.72
C LEU A 380 5.40 -0.46 20.68
N ALA A 381 4.12 -0.12 20.53
CA ALA A 381 3.36 0.60 21.55
C ALA A 381 2.06 -0.15 21.81
N GLU A 382 1.69 -0.30 23.09
CA GLU A 382 0.42 -0.91 23.46
C GLU A 382 -0.39 0.01 24.37
N ILE A 383 -1.66 0.16 24.04
CA ILE A 383 -2.70 0.70 24.92
C ILE A 383 -3.44 -0.51 25.47
N LYS A 384 -3.27 -0.79 26.76
CA LYS A 384 -3.87 -1.95 27.41
C LYS A 384 -5.38 -1.87 27.47
N GLY A 385 -6.03 -2.94 27.03
CA GLY A 385 -7.46 -3.12 27.11
C GLY A 385 -7.95 -3.17 28.56
N SER A 386 -9.07 -2.49 28.82
CA SER A 386 -9.64 -2.39 30.16
C SER A 386 -10.32 -3.69 30.65
N LYS A 387 -10.76 -4.56 29.72
CA LYS A 387 -11.50 -5.79 30.00
C LYS A 387 -10.90 -7.04 29.38
N LYS A 388 -10.40 -6.91 28.16
CA LYS A 388 -9.82 -8.01 27.37
C LYS A 388 -8.37 -7.70 26.95
N PRO A 389 -7.44 -7.56 27.92
CA PRO A 389 -6.07 -7.12 27.61
C PRO A 389 -5.26 -8.15 26.79
N ASP A 390 -5.70 -9.40 26.73
CA ASP A 390 -5.05 -10.45 25.95
C ASP A 390 -5.54 -10.54 24.51
N GLU A 391 -6.67 -9.89 24.18
CA GLU A 391 -7.17 -9.74 22.82
C GLU A 391 -6.66 -8.40 22.24
N ARG A 392 -6.22 -8.42 20.97
CA ARG A 392 -5.54 -7.26 20.34
C ARG A 392 -6.12 -6.89 19.00
N ILE A 393 -6.31 -5.60 18.80
CA ILE A 393 -6.45 -4.97 17.48
C ILE A 393 -5.06 -4.44 17.08
N PHE A 394 -4.54 -4.87 15.96
CA PHE A 394 -3.16 -4.66 15.58
C PHE A 394 -3.05 -3.71 14.38
N LEU A 395 -2.20 -2.69 14.49
CA LEU A 395 -1.88 -1.77 13.41
C LEU A 395 -0.37 -1.79 13.15
N CYS A 396 0.05 -1.81 11.89
CA CYS A 396 1.47 -1.81 11.57
C CYS A 396 1.80 -0.95 10.33
N ALA A 397 3.05 -0.52 10.27
CA ALA A 397 3.64 0.17 9.13
C ALA A 397 5.13 -0.14 9.05
N HIS A 398 5.62 -0.50 7.87
CA HIS A 398 7.06 -0.72 7.71
C HIS A 398 7.83 0.61 7.59
N VAL A 399 9.12 0.57 7.93
CA VAL A 399 9.98 1.76 8.01
C VAL A 399 11.02 1.79 6.90
N GLN A 400 11.47 0.63 6.39
CA GLN A 400 12.48 0.64 5.34
C GLN A 400 11.93 1.27 4.05
N GLU A 401 12.80 1.53 3.10
CA GLU A 401 12.60 2.20 1.82
C GLU A 401 12.86 3.71 1.84
N PRO A 402 13.27 4.30 0.71
CA PRO A 402 13.69 5.70 0.67
C PRO A 402 12.55 6.69 0.47
N GLY A 403 11.38 6.25 -0.04
CA GLY A 403 10.30 7.11 -0.47
C GLY A 403 9.64 7.92 0.64
N SER A 404 9.00 9.01 0.28
CA SER A 404 8.14 9.77 1.17
C SER A 404 6.85 9.01 1.44
N ASN A 405 6.17 8.62 0.36
CA ASN A 405 4.95 7.88 0.45
C ASN A 405 5.25 6.43 0.88
N ASP A 406 6.20 5.78 0.25
CA ASP A 406 6.64 4.42 0.54
C ASP A 406 7.88 4.37 1.45
N ASN A 407 7.73 4.07 2.75
CA ASN A 407 6.51 4.10 3.54
C ASN A 407 6.65 5.06 4.72
N ALA A 408 7.27 6.24 4.50
CA ALA A 408 7.37 7.23 5.57
C ALA A 408 5.99 7.79 5.96
N THR A 409 5.01 7.82 5.03
CA THR A 409 3.62 8.21 5.33
C THR A 409 2.94 7.24 6.29
N GLY A 410 3.08 5.92 6.07
CA GLY A 410 2.54 4.91 6.99
C GLY A 410 3.15 5.01 8.38
N VAL A 411 4.47 5.19 8.48
CA VAL A 411 5.15 5.40 9.76
C VAL A 411 4.59 6.62 10.48
N ALA A 412 4.44 7.74 9.78
CA ALA A 412 4.00 9.01 10.34
C ALA A 412 2.52 9.00 10.77
N ALA A 413 1.64 8.44 9.93
CA ALA A 413 0.22 8.31 10.24
C ALA A 413 0.01 7.40 11.46
N LEU A 414 0.66 6.24 11.49
CA LEU A 414 0.60 5.31 12.61
C LEU A 414 1.10 5.96 13.92
N LEU A 415 2.19 6.75 13.85
CA LEU A 415 2.72 7.47 15.01
C LEU A 415 1.78 8.59 15.46
N GLY A 416 1.17 9.30 14.52
CA GLY A 416 0.14 10.31 14.80
C GLY A 416 -1.04 9.72 15.54
N MET A 417 -1.57 8.61 15.06
CA MET A 417 -2.65 7.86 15.72
C MET A 417 -2.25 7.41 17.12
N ALA A 418 -1.13 6.69 17.25
CA ALA A 418 -0.69 6.14 18.53
C ALA A 418 -0.50 7.24 19.60
N THR A 419 0.15 8.34 19.22
CA THR A 419 0.40 9.43 20.17
C THR A 419 -0.87 10.20 20.54
N GLU A 420 -1.82 10.39 19.63
CA GLU A 420 -3.02 11.16 19.93
C GLU A 420 -4.06 10.34 20.69
N ILE A 421 -4.27 9.06 20.34
CA ILE A 421 -5.19 8.17 21.08
C ILE A 421 -4.75 8.05 22.55
N LYS A 422 -3.45 7.92 22.81
CA LYS A 422 -2.92 7.91 24.19
C LYS A 422 -3.30 9.18 24.95
N LYS A 423 -3.13 10.34 24.35
CA LYS A 423 -3.50 11.64 24.97
C LYS A 423 -4.99 11.77 25.19
N MET A 424 -5.81 11.30 24.23
CA MET A 424 -7.27 11.34 24.35
C MET A 424 -7.76 10.47 25.52
N ILE A 425 -7.11 9.35 25.77
CA ILE A 425 -7.39 8.48 26.92
C ILE A 425 -6.94 9.18 28.22
N ASP A 426 -5.74 9.76 28.25
CA ASP A 426 -5.19 10.40 29.43
C ASP A 426 -5.96 11.67 29.85
N ASP A 427 -6.48 12.42 28.87
CA ASP A 427 -7.28 13.63 29.15
C ASP A 427 -8.79 13.33 29.32
N GLY A 428 -9.20 12.06 29.12
CA GLY A 428 -10.58 11.60 29.32
C GLY A 428 -11.53 11.96 28.18
N THR A 429 -11.03 12.41 27.03
CA THR A 429 -11.87 12.66 25.84
C THR A 429 -12.20 11.38 25.08
N LEU A 430 -11.41 10.31 25.25
CA LEU A 430 -11.71 8.97 24.76
C LEU A 430 -11.73 8.00 25.95
N GLU A 431 -12.77 7.18 26.04
CA GLU A 431 -12.78 6.06 26.98
C GLU A 431 -11.73 5.03 26.61
N ARG A 432 -11.11 4.41 27.62
CA ARG A 432 -10.13 3.35 27.40
C ARG A 432 -10.76 2.18 26.65
N PRO A 433 -10.17 1.73 25.52
CA PRO A 433 -10.70 0.57 24.79
C PRO A 433 -10.79 -0.67 25.67
N GLU A 434 -11.74 -1.55 25.37
CA GLU A 434 -11.91 -2.81 26.12
C GLU A 434 -10.87 -3.87 25.74
N ARG A 435 -10.43 -3.90 24.46
CA ARG A 435 -9.30 -4.71 23.96
C ARG A 435 -8.04 -3.86 23.85
N THR A 436 -6.91 -4.52 23.91
CA THR A 436 -5.60 -3.88 23.67
C THR A 436 -5.51 -3.41 22.21
N ILE A 437 -4.94 -2.22 22.02
CA ILE A 437 -4.54 -1.74 20.70
C ILE A 437 -3.02 -1.76 20.65
N THR A 438 -2.48 -2.46 19.66
CA THR A 438 -1.03 -2.60 19.43
C THR A 438 -0.63 -1.88 18.15
N PHE A 439 0.40 -1.06 18.23
CA PHE A 439 1.04 -0.37 17.11
C PHE A 439 2.44 -0.92 16.91
N MET A 440 2.83 -1.21 15.66
CA MET A 440 4.14 -1.79 15.35
C MET A 440 4.82 -1.09 14.16
N TRP A 441 6.10 -0.82 14.31
CA TRP A 441 7.00 -0.29 13.27
C TRP A 441 8.21 -1.19 13.13
N GLY A 442 8.61 -1.51 11.91
CA GLY A 442 9.78 -2.34 11.66
C GLY A 442 10.12 -2.45 10.18
N ASP A 443 10.76 -3.51 9.79
CA ASP A 443 11.15 -3.79 8.41
C ASP A 443 10.08 -4.63 7.72
N GLU A 444 9.73 -4.28 6.52
CA GLU A 444 8.66 -4.90 5.74
C GLU A 444 8.78 -6.43 5.71
N MET A 445 7.66 -7.13 5.76
CA MET A 445 7.56 -8.58 5.76
C MET A 445 8.28 -9.26 6.94
N SER A 446 9.44 -8.76 7.33
CA SER A 446 10.24 -9.39 8.37
C SER A 446 9.78 -9.00 9.78
N MET A 447 9.29 -7.77 10.00
CA MET A 447 8.79 -7.37 11.31
C MET A 447 7.63 -8.24 11.78
N ALA A 448 6.66 -8.51 10.90
CA ALA A 448 5.52 -9.36 11.20
C ALA A 448 5.96 -10.80 11.57
N ARG A 449 6.86 -11.37 10.76
CA ARG A 449 7.41 -12.70 11.02
C ARG A 449 8.19 -12.76 12.34
N LEU A 450 9.04 -11.78 12.61
CA LEU A 450 9.85 -11.71 13.83
C LEU A 450 8.97 -11.51 15.06
N TYR A 451 7.99 -10.61 14.99
CA TYR A 451 7.01 -10.41 16.06
C TYR A 451 6.28 -11.73 16.39
N MET A 452 5.63 -12.34 15.42
CA MET A 452 4.85 -13.55 15.63
C MET A 452 5.69 -14.75 16.11
N SER A 453 6.98 -14.81 15.75
CA SER A 453 7.87 -15.87 16.23
C SER A 453 8.34 -15.67 17.66
N SER A 454 8.47 -14.42 18.12
CA SER A 454 8.94 -14.06 19.46
C SER A 454 7.81 -13.82 20.47
N HIS A 455 6.61 -13.46 20.02
CA HIS A 455 5.43 -13.10 20.81
C HIS A 455 4.29 -14.11 20.59
N LYS A 456 4.54 -15.38 20.87
CA LYS A 456 3.59 -16.46 20.53
C LYS A 456 2.27 -16.41 21.27
N ALA A 457 2.28 -15.97 22.52
CA ALA A 457 1.08 -15.88 23.33
C ALA A 457 0.19 -14.71 22.82
N GLU A 458 0.83 -13.61 22.51
CA GLU A 458 0.16 -12.41 22.00
C GLU A 458 -0.39 -12.64 20.59
N LYS A 459 0.32 -13.42 19.76
CA LYS A 459 -0.12 -13.80 18.42
C LYS A 459 -1.52 -14.45 18.45
N ASP A 460 -1.75 -15.33 19.39
CA ASP A 460 -3.01 -16.06 19.50
C ASP A 460 -4.18 -15.16 19.95
N GLY A 461 -3.88 -13.96 20.48
CA GLY A 461 -4.85 -12.94 20.86
C GLY A 461 -5.11 -11.88 19.77
N ILE A 462 -4.45 -11.93 18.62
CA ILE A 462 -4.68 -10.95 17.56
C ILE A 462 -6.01 -11.24 16.88
N VAL A 463 -6.95 -10.29 16.98
CA VAL A 463 -8.27 -10.37 16.36
C VAL A 463 -8.20 -10.05 14.89
N SER A 464 -7.51 -8.96 14.55
CA SER A 464 -7.31 -8.49 13.17
C SER A 464 -6.13 -7.53 13.06
N VAL A 465 -5.66 -7.34 11.83
CA VAL A 465 -4.53 -6.44 11.50
C VAL A 465 -4.94 -5.43 10.44
N LEU A 466 -4.58 -4.18 10.67
CA LEU A 466 -4.64 -3.08 9.72
C LEU A 466 -3.20 -2.70 9.35
N ASN A 467 -2.81 -2.95 8.11
CA ASN A 467 -1.50 -2.58 7.59
C ASN A 467 -1.58 -1.25 6.85
N LEU A 468 -0.72 -0.31 7.22
CA LEU A 468 -0.63 1.01 6.62
C LEU A 468 0.65 1.11 5.79
N ASP A 469 0.47 1.19 4.49
CA ASP A 469 1.56 1.25 3.54
C ASP A 469 1.19 2.23 2.42
N MET A 470 2.00 3.29 2.23
CA MET A 470 1.69 4.31 1.24
C MET A 470 0.34 5.01 1.48
N VAL A 471 0.15 5.64 2.63
CA VAL A 471 -1.16 6.14 3.10
C VAL A 471 -1.29 7.67 3.12
N GLY A 472 -0.41 8.38 2.47
CA GLY A 472 -0.40 9.84 2.53
C GLY A 472 -0.03 10.51 1.21
N GLU A 473 -0.38 9.93 0.09
CA GLU A 473 -0.21 10.58 -1.20
C GLU A 473 -1.16 11.76 -1.38
N ASP A 474 -0.76 12.69 -2.26
CA ASP A 474 -1.65 13.71 -2.80
C ASP A 474 -2.32 13.15 -4.07
N PRO A 475 -3.60 12.77 -4.04
CA PRO A 475 -4.25 12.11 -5.17
C PRO A 475 -4.23 12.92 -6.46
N ALA A 476 -4.24 14.26 -6.33
CA ALA A 476 -4.20 15.15 -7.49
C ALA A 476 -2.84 15.13 -8.21
N LYS A 477 -1.76 14.77 -7.51
CA LYS A 477 -0.40 14.73 -8.04
C LYS A 477 0.00 13.32 -8.48
N THR A 478 -0.35 12.32 -7.70
CA THR A 478 0.09 10.93 -7.91
C THR A 478 -0.88 10.12 -8.76
N GLY A 479 -2.11 10.60 -8.91
CA GLY A 479 -3.14 9.98 -9.73
C GLY A 479 -3.87 8.81 -9.07
N ARG A 480 -3.70 8.61 -7.74
CA ARG A 480 -4.38 7.53 -6.99
C ARG A 480 -4.99 8.05 -5.70
N SER A 481 -6.22 7.62 -5.43
CA SER A 481 -6.89 7.75 -4.14
C SER A 481 -6.50 6.57 -3.24
N MET A 482 -6.83 6.68 -1.94
CA MET A 482 -6.68 5.58 -1.01
C MET A 482 -7.37 4.32 -1.54
N ARG A 483 -6.71 3.19 -1.41
CA ARG A 483 -7.22 1.89 -1.79
C ARG A 483 -7.15 0.92 -0.61
N ILE A 484 -8.20 0.13 -0.49
CA ILE A 484 -8.25 -0.97 0.47
C ILE A 484 -7.97 -2.25 -0.31
N GLU A 485 -6.84 -2.89 -0.06
CA GLU A 485 -6.62 -4.26 -0.48
C GLU A 485 -7.23 -5.18 0.57
N LYS A 486 -8.22 -5.92 0.14
CA LYS A 486 -9.06 -6.72 1.03
C LYS A 486 -8.33 -7.96 1.56
N THR A 487 -8.70 -8.39 2.77
CA THR A 487 -8.52 -9.80 3.16
C THR A 487 -9.08 -10.67 2.03
N PRO A 488 -8.41 -11.79 1.65
CA PRO A 488 -8.87 -12.65 0.57
C PRO A 488 -10.35 -12.99 0.68
N ASP A 489 -11.15 -12.49 -0.25
CA ASP A 489 -12.58 -12.73 -0.39
C ASP A 489 -12.85 -13.37 -1.76
N PRO A 490 -14.09 -13.71 -2.13
CA PRO A 490 -14.36 -14.32 -3.42
C PRO A 490 -13.88 -13.52 -4.63
N SER A 491 -13.69 -12.20 -4.53
CA SER A 491 -13.14 -11.40 -5.64
C SER A 491 -11.68 -11.72 -5.95
N ALA A 492 -10.92 -12.29 -5.02
CA ALA A 492 -9.57 -12.74 -5.27
C ALA A 492 -9.50 -13.96 -6.22
N VAL A 493 -10.60 -14.71 -6.31
CA VAL A 493 -10.71 -15.89 -7.19
C VAL A 493 -11.62 -15.60 -8.38
N TYR A 494 -12.76 -14.95 -8.13
CA TYR A 494 -13.84 -14.75 -9.10
C TYR A 494 -13.92 -13.27 -9.54
N ASN A 495 -12.80 -12.67 -9.83
CA ASN A 495 -12.74 -11.28 -10.28
C ASN A 495 -12.99 -11.11 -11.78
N TYR A 496 -13.64 -12.08 -12.41
CA TYR A 496 -13.96 -12.11 -13.84
C TYR A 496 -12.77 -12.14 -14.79
N THR A 497 -11.58 -12.29 -14.26
CA THR A 497 -10.39 -12.50 -15.09
C THR A 497 -10.24 -13.95 -15.48
N LEU A 498 -10.96 -14.88 -14.82
CA LEU A 498 -10.51 -16.25 -14.81
C LEU A 498 -11.20 -17.10 -15.87
N ASP A 499 -12.48 -17.33 -15.82
CA ASP A 499 -13.04 -18.43 -16.62
C ASP A 499 -14.20 -18.04 -17.54
N THR A 500 -14.82 -16.88 -17.35
CA THR A 500 -16.03 -16.51 -18.10
C THR A 500 -15.88 -15.32 -19.01
N LEU A 501 -14.98 -14.43 -18.70
CA LEU A 501 -14.67 -13.27 -19.49
C LEU A 501 -13.23 -13.33 -19.94
N PRO A 502 -12.87 -12.78 -21.11
CA PRO A 502 -11.52 -12.83 -21.63
C PRO A 502 -10.59 -11.84 -20.92
N TRP A 503 -10.70 -11.72 -19.60
CA TRP A 503 -9.76 -10.97 -18.77
C TRP A 503 -8.42 -11.68 -18.82
N GLN A 504 -7.39 -10.95 -19.06
CA GLN A 504 -6.06 -11.47 -19.08
C GLN A 504 -5.24 -10.84 -17.97
N ASP A 505 -4.49 -11.68 -17.27
CA ASP A 505 -3.47 -11.26 -16.31
C ASP A 505 -3.99 -10.43 -15.13
N GLY A 506 -5.19 -10.68 -14.65
CA GLY A 506 -5.71 -10.02 -13.47
C GLY A 506 -5.91 -8.51 -13.58
N LYS A 507 -6.04 -7.98 -14.78
CA LYS A 507 -6.08 -6.52 -15.02
C LYS A 507 -7.41 -5.84 -14.67
N GLY A 508 -8.38 -6.60 -14.19
CA GLY A 508 -9.65 -6.05 -13.73
C GLY A 508 -10.60 -5.51 -14.79
N TYR A 509 -10.20 -5.48 -16.06
CA TYR A 509 -11.07 -5.29 -17.21
C TYR A 509 -10.42 -5.89 -18.45
N ASP A 510 -11.25 -6.30 -19.38
CA ASP A 510 -10.81 -6.81 -20.68
C ASP A 510 -10.96 -5.73 -21.75
N GLU A 511 -9.88 -5.38 -22.41
CA GLU A 511 -9.92 -4.43 -23.53
C GLU A 511 -10.79 -4.90 -24.69
N THR A 512 -11.09 -6.19 -24.76
CA THR A 512 -11.96 -6.77 -25.79
C THR A 512 -13.42 -6.87 -25.36
N PHE A 513 -13.70 -6.78 -24.06
CA PHE A 513 -15.06 -6.83 -23.55
C PHE A 513 -15.69 -5.46 -23.59
N LYS A 514 -16.70 -5.33 -24.43
CA LYS A 514 -17.45 -4.09 -24.63
C LYS A 514 -18.93 -4.36 -24.48
N ASP A 515 -19.63 -3.41 -23.94
CA ASP A 515 -21.07 -3.43 -23.91
C ASP A 515 -21.69 -3.20 -25.32
N THR A 516 -23.00 -3.13 -25.39
CA THR A 516 -23.72 -2.92 -26.64
C THR A 516 -23.47 -1.53 -27.27
N SER A 517 -22.93 -0.57 -26.52
CA SER A 517 -22.50 0.75 -27.03
C SER A 517 -21.08 0.73 -27.59
N GLY A 518 -20.33 -0.35 -27.36
CA GLY A 518 -18.92 -0.47 -27.72
C GLY A 518 -17.95 0.09 -26.69
N GLU A 519 -18.44 0.47 -25.51
CA GLU A 519 -17.60 0.91 -24.40
C GLU A 519 -17.09 -0.29 -23.58
N PHE A 520 -15.89 -0.14 -23.01
CA PHE A 520 -15.33 -1.13 -22.11
C PHE A 520 -16.12 -1.19 -20.81
N VAL A 521 -16.37 -2.42 -20.34
CA VAL A 521 -17.04 -2.68 -19.07
C VAL A 521 -15.98 -2.95 -18.02
N ARG A 522 -15.87 -2.05 -17.04
CA ARG A 522 -15.07 -2.31 -15.85
C ARG A 522 -15.88 -3.15 -14.88
N LEU A 523 -15.27 -4.22 -14.38
CA LEU A 523 -15.88 -5.09 -13.41
C LEU A 523 -15.64 -4.58 -11.98
N PRO A 524 -16.56 -4.86 -11.06
CA PRO A 524 -16.36 -4.55 -9.65
C PRO A 524 -15.19 -5.36 -9.07
N ASP A 525 -14.51 -4.77 -8.10
CA ASP A 525 -13.36 -5.35 -7.39
C ASP A 525 -12.26 -5.89 -8.32
N SER A 526 -11.91 -5.08 -9.29
CA SER A 526 -10.85 -5.41 -10.24
C SER A 526 -9.48 -5.30 -9.60
N HIS A 527 -8.59 -6.24 -9.94
CA HIS A 527 -7.17 -6.09 -9.60
C HIS A 527 -6.56 -4.82 -10.19
N THR A 528 -5.49 -4.36 -9.57
CA THR A 528 -4.61 -3.35 -10.15
C THR A 528 -3.87 -3.94 -11.36
N LEU A 529 -3.14 -3.10 -12.09
CA LEU A 529 -2.29 -3.58 -13.18
C LEU A 529 -1.09 -4.42 -12.69
N TRP A 530 -0.84 -4.43 -11.39
CA TRP A 530 0.18 -5.28 -10.78
C TRP A 530 -0.23 -6.75 -10.81
N GLY A 531 -1.51 -7.03 -10.60
CA GLY A 531 -2.09 -8.35 -10.80
C GLY A 531 -2.44 -9.09 -9.53
N ALA A 532 -2.98 -10.29 -9.70
CA ALA A 532 -3.46 -11.14 -8.62
C ALA A 532 -2.31 -11.80 -7.85
N GLY A 533 -2.32 -11.68 -6.53
CA GLY A 533 -1.51 -12.49 -5.63
C GLY A 533 -2.05 -13.90 -5.46
N SER A 534 -1.19 -14.85 -5.09
CA SER A 534 -1.65 -16.19 -4.72
C SER A 534 -2.27 -16.15 -3.32
N ILE A 535 -3.45 -16.73 -3.19
CA ILE A 535 -4.14 -16.89 -1.90
C ILE A 535 -3.93 -18.26 -1.26
N ASP A 536 -3.15 -19.13 -1.89
CA ASP A 536 -2.88 -20.48 -1.37
C ASP A 536 -2.24 -20.43 0.01
N GLY A 537 -2.90 -21.04 1.00
CA GLY A 537 -2.40 -21.10 2.38
C GLY A 537 -2.61 -19.84 3.22
N LEU A 538 -3.32 -18.84 2.70
CA LEU A 538 -3.71 -17.64 3.45
C LEU A 538 -5.04 -17.85 4.17
N PHE A 539 -5.38 -16.91 5.07
CA PHE A 539 -6.71 -16.82 5.65
C PHE A 539 -7.75 -16.50 4.54
N GLN A 540 -8.80 -17.29 4.43
CA GLN A 540 -9.82 -17.19 3.37
C GLN A 540 -11.25 -17.38 3.89
N GLU A 541 -11.46 -17.34 5.20
CA GLU A 541 -12.78 -17.44 5.80
C GLU A 541 -13.53 -16.11 5.68
N GLY A 542 -14.85 -16.14 5.56
CA GLY A 542 -15.67 -14.94 5.56
C GLY A 542 -15.50 -14.15 6.85
N PHE A 543 -15.08 -12.90 6.73
CA PHE A 543 -14.74 -12.07 7.89
C PHE A 543 -15.20 -10.62 7.70
N PHE A 544 -15.65 -10.00 8.76
CA PHE A 544 -16.27 -8.67 8.75
C PHE A 544 -15.31 -7.52 8.39
N LEU A 545 -14.01 -7.73 8.40
CA LEU A 545 -13.00 -6.65 8.37
C LEU A 545 -13.08 -5.78 7.12
N ASN A 546 -13.26 -6.37 5.93
CA ASN A 546 -13.36 -5.63 4.67
C ASN A 546 -14.52 -4.63 4.71
N ASP A 547 -15.69 -5.11 5.15
CA ASP A 547 -16.92 -4.30 5.18
C ASP A 547 -16.86 -3.24 6.29
N LEU A 548 -16.34 -3.58 7.47
CA LEU A 548 -16.13 -2.64 8.57
C LEU A 548 -15.19 -1.49 8.17
N TYR A 549 -14.08 -1.80 7.47
CA TYR A 549 -13.15 -0.76 7.08
C TYR A 549 -13.74 0.18 6.02
N MET A 550 -14.49 -0.38 5.06
CA MET A 550 -15.26 0.41 4.10
C MET A 550 -16.32 1.29 4.78
N TYR A 551 -17.00 0.75 5.79
CA TYR A 551 -17.97 1.52 6.59
C TYR A 551 -17.29 2.69 7.32
N ALA A 552 -16.11 2.48 7.89
CA ALA A 552 -15.34 3.55 8.50
C ALA A 552 -14.96 4.64 7.48
N ALA A 553 -14.44 4.25 6.31
CA ALA A 553 -14.08 5.17 5.23
C ALA A 553 -15.31 5.97 4.74
N GLN A 554 -16.46 5.33 4.57
CA GLN A 554 -17.70 5.98 4.17
C GLN A 554 -18.18 7.01 5.21
N ASN A 555 -17.96 6.73 6.51
CA ASN A 555 -18.27 7.69 7.58
C ASN A 555 -17.30 8.87 7.58
N VAL A 556 -16.01 8.66 7.25
CA VAL A 556 -15.05 9.77 7.06
C VAL A 556 -15.53 10.66 5.91
N ILE A 557 -15.87 10.10 4.75
CA ILE A 557 -16.39 10.84 3.60
C ILE A 557 -17.64 11.65 3.98
N THR A 558 -18.51 11.07 4.79
CA THR A 558 -19.81 11.67 5.10
C THR A 558 -19.74 12.71 6.22
N HIS A 559 -18.85 12.53 7.20
CA HIS A 559 -18.86 13.29 8.45
C HIS A 559 -17.57 14.08 8.74
N HIS A 560 -16.51 13.88 7.93
CA HIS A 560 -15.23 14.58 8.13
C HIS A 560 -14.75 15.27 6.85
N ASP A 561 -14.36 14.52 5.80
CA ASP A 561 -13.90 15.06 4.52
C ASP A 561 -14.64 14.44 3.33
N SER A 562 -15.48 15.23 2.67
CA SER A 562 -16.26 14.78 1.50
C SER A 562 -15.41 14.62 0.21
N GLU A 563 -14.16 15.07 0.21
CA GLU A 563 -13.23 14.92 -0.91
C GLU A 563 -12.35 13.68 -0.78
N PHE A 564 -12.39 12.99 0.39
CA PHE A 564 -11.65 11.77 0.62
C PHE A 564 -12.07 10.67 -0.36
N GLY A 565 -11.15 10.28 -1.23
CA GLY A 565 -11.38 9.26 -2.26
C GLY A 565 -10.97 7.86 -1.80
N VAL A 566 -11.89 6.90 -1.93
CA VAL A 566 -11.64 5.51 -1.53
C VAL A 566 -11.97 4.55 -2.65
N ASP A 567 -11.09 3.59 -2.90
CA ASP A 567 -11.23 2.50 -3.85
C ASP A 567 -10.92 1.16 -3.16
N VAL A 568 -11.28 0.05 -3.79
CA VAL A 568 -11.01 -1.30 -3.29
C VAL A 568 -10.41 -2.17 -4.37
N CYS A 569 -9.57 -3.12 -3.98
CA CYS A 569 -9.12 -4.20 -4.85
C CYS A 569 -9.16 -5.54 -4.12
N PRO A 570 -9.24 -6.65 -4.86
CA PRO A 570 -9.01 -7.98 -4.31
C PRO A 570 -7.61 -8.08 -3.71
N TYR A 571 -7.37 -9.12 -2.94
CA TYR A 571 -6.04 -9.41 -2.43
C TYR A 571 -5.01 -9.56 -3.56
N GLU A 572 -3.90 -8.83 -3.45
CA GLU A 572 -2.77 -8.85 -4.38
C GLU A 572 -1.46 -9.23 -3.67
N GLY A 573 -1.36 -8.97 -2.37
CA GLY A 573 -0.18 -9.22 -1.55
C GLY A 573 0.88 -8.12 -1.68
N GLY A 574 2.09 -8.43 -1.25
CA GLY A 574 3.24 -7.54 -1.45
C GLY A 574 3.61 -6.71 -0.23
N SER A 575 2.81 -6.69 0.86
CA SER A 575 3.12 -5.98 2.09
C SER A 575 2.85 -6.82 3.35
N ASP A 576 3.04 -6.26 4.55
CA ASP A 576 3.08 -6.96 5.84
C ASP A 576 1.81 -7.76 6.18
N HIS A 577 0.62 -7.31 5.74
CA HIS A 577 -0.64 -8.02 5.95
C HIS A 577 -0.58 -9.47 5.48
N SER A 578 0.16 -9.75 4.40
CA SER A 578 0.34 -11.10 3.86
C SER A 578 0.93 -12.07 4.88
N ARG A 579 1.84 -11.60 5.74
CA ARG A 579 2.48 -12.45 6.76
C ARG A 579 1.53 -12.83 7.91
N PHE A 580 0.58 -11.98 8.21
CA PHE A 580 -0.47 -12.29 9.18
C PHE A 580 -1.49 -13.26 8.58
N LEU A 581 -1.90 -13.04 7.33
CA LEU A 581 -2.78 -13.95 6.59
C LEU A 581 -2.21 -15.37 6.47
N GLU A 582 -0.89 -15.53 6.26
CA GLU A 582 -0.18 -16.83 6.28
C GLU A 582 -0.27 -17.56 7.63
N GLN A 583 -0.58 -16.85 8.70
CA GLN A 583 -0.72 -17.41 10.04
C GLN A 583 -2.18 -17.59 10.47
N GLY A 584 -3.12 -17.41 9.54
CA GLY A 584 -4.55 -17.53 9.81
C GLY A 584 -5.13 -16.33 10.56
N ILE A 585 -4.49 -15.16 10.50
CA ILE A 585 -4.94 -13.92 11.13
C ILE A 585 -5.53 -12.99 10.07
N PRO A 586 -6.79 -12.54 10.20
CA PRO A 586 -7.40 -11.61 9.27
C PRO A 586 -6.62 -10.30 9.21
N ALA A 587 -6.29 -9.86 8.00
CA ALA A 587 -5.53 -8.65 7.78
C ALA A 587 -5.91 -7.98 6.45
N LEU A 588 -5.94 -6.66 6.42
CA LEU A 588 -6.07 -5.88 5.19
C LEU A 588 -4.95 -4.86 5.06
N LEU A 589 -4.76 -4.36 3.85
CA LEU A 589 -3.80 -3.32 3.53
C LEU A 589 -4.52 -2.06 3.08
N THR A 590 -4.05 -0.92 3.56
CA THR A 590 -4.46 0.40 3.09
C THR A 590 -3.27 1.04 2.38
N TRP A 591 -3.44 1.45 1.13
CA TRP A 591 -2.39 1.98 0.29
C TRP A 591 -2.90 2.89 -0.85
N HIS A 592 -1.98 3.54 -1.59
CA HIS A 592 -2.30 4.31 -2.80
C HIS A 592 -1.72 3.67 -4.08
N PHE A 593 -1.32 2.43 -4.00
CA PHE A 593 -0.75 1.68 -5.12
C PHE A 593 -1.84 1.36 -6.17
N THR A 594 -1.64 1.50 -7.44
CA THR A 594 -0.43 1.83 -8.20
C THR A 594 -0.43 3.32 -8.58
N ASP A 595 0.47 4.06 -8.02
CA ASP A 595 0.62 5.49 -8.26
C ASP A 595 1.75 5.79 -9.27
N TYR A 596 1.86 7.07 -9.70
CA TYR A 596 2.85 7.48 -10.69
C TYR A 596 4.26 7.63 -10.12
N THR A 597 4.41 7.70 -8.81
CA THR A 597 5.67 7.98 -8.13
C THR A 597 6.32 6.76 -7.50
N TYR A 598 5.59 5.64 -7.45
CA TYR A 598 5.99 4.41 -6.79
C TYR A 598 7.40 3.96 -7.18
N HIS A 599 8.25 3.77 -6.17
CA HIS A 599 9.64 3.34 -6.30
C HIS A 599 10.48 4.23 -7.22
N THR A 600 10.24 5.55 -7.20
CA THR A 600 10.99 6.50 -8.03
C THR A 600 11.56 7.66 -7.21
N SER A 601 12.48 8.42 -7.84
CA SER A 601 13.08 9.63 -7.25
C SER A 601 12.08 10.77 -7.01
N VAL A 602 10.88 10.68 -7.56
CA VAL A 602 9.82 11.68 -7.37
C VAL A 602 8.86 11.33 -6.26
N ASP A 603 9.00 10.17 -5.60
CA ASP A 603 8.32 9.89 -4.33
C ASP A 603 8.93 10.73 -3.21
N THR A 604 8.52 12.00 -3.15
CA THR A 604 9.04 13.04 -2.25
C THR A 604 7.92 13.64 -1.41
N LEU A 605 8.28 14.43 -0.38
CA LEU A 605 7.32 15.17 0.44
C LEU A 605 6.35 16.04 -0.38
N ALA A 606 6.78 16.51 -1.57
CA ALA A 606 5.93 17.30 -2.45
C ALA A 606 4.75 16.50 -3.03
N MET A 607 4.84 15.17 -3.04
CA MET A 607 3.79 14.26 -3.51
C MET A 607 2.90 13.74 -2.37
N SER A 608 3.17 14.16 -1.14
CA SER A 608 2.42 13.73 0.04
C SER A 608 1.39 14.78 0.50
N SER A 609 0.37 14.33 1.20
CA SER A 609 -0.75 15.11 1.71
C SER A 609 -0.93 14.89 3.21
N ALA A 610 -0.97 15.99 3.97
CA ALA A 610 -1.31 15.95 5.38
C ALA A 610 -2.76 15.50 5.59
N GLN A 611 -3.69 15.98 4.76
CA GLN A 611 -5.11 15.64 4.85
C GLN A 611 -5.34 14.15 4.61
N GLU A 612 -4.70 13.56 3.60
CA GLU A 612 -4.85 12.14 3.28
C GLU A 612 -4.38 11.24 4.45
N MET A 613 -3.24 11.58 5.09
CA MET A 613 -2.78 10.87 6.29
C MET A 613 -3.76 11.00 7.46
N GLU A 614 -4.42 12.15 7.61
CA GLU A 614 -5.45 12.37 8.62
C GLU A 614 -6.67 11.50 8.37
N ASP A 615 -7.19 11.51 7.14
CA ASP A 615 -8.39 10.76 6.75
C ASP A 615 -8.19 9.24 6.86
N VAL A 616 -7.04 8.72 6.39
CA VAL A 616 -6.67 7.31 6.58
C VAL A 616 -6.48 6.99 8.06
N GLY A 617 -5.88 7.90 8.83
CA GLY A 617 -5.70 7.75 10.28
C GLY A 617 -7.04 7.67 11.02
N ILE A 618 -8.00 8.54 10.70
CA ILE A 618 -9.35 8.51 11.26
C ILE A 618 -10.06 7.21 10.89
N THR A 619 -10.00 6.81 9.61
CA THR A 619 -10.60 5.58 9.11
C THR A 619 -10.09 4.35 9.88
N SER A 620 -8.76 4.21 9.97
CA SER A 620 -8.10 3.07 10.62
C SER A 620 -8.40 3.01 12.11
N MET A 621 -8.33 4.15 12.79
CA MET A 621 -8.62 4.18 14.23
C MET A 621 -10.10 4.01 14.54
N ALA A 622 -11.02 4.51 13.71
CA ALA A 622 -12.45 4.30 13.90
C ALA A 622 -12.80 2.81 13.77
N ALA A 623 -12.32 2.14 12.73
CA ALA A 623 -12.48 0.69 12.57
C ALA A 623 -11.85 -0.07 13.76
N GLY A 624 -10.64 0.31 14.17
CA GLY A 624 -9.93 -0.28 15.30
C GLY A 624 -10.68 -0.15 16.63
N LEU A 625 -11.24 1.03 16.90
CA LEU A 625 -12.00 1.30 18.13
C LEU A 625 -13.34 0.58 18.17
N LEU A 626 -14.04 0.40 17.03
CA LEU A 626 -15.24 -0.43 16.98
C LEU A 626 -14.91 -1.87 17.37
N MET A 627 -13.89 -2.47 16.75
CA MET A 627 -13.44 -3.83 17.09
C MET A 627 -12.97 -3.94 18.54
N ALA A 628 -12.27 -2.93 19.03
CA ALA A 628 -11.77 -2.94 20.40
C ALA A 628 -12.90 -2.88 21.45
N ASN A 629 -14.02 -2.23 21.13
CA ASN A 629 -15.13 -2.00 22.06
C ASN A 629 -16.36 -2.89 21.84
N ALA A 630 -16.43 -3.65 20.74
CA ALA A 630 -17.52 -4.60 20.52
C ALA A 630 -17.34 -5.83 21.43
N THR A 631 -18.06 -5.87 22.54
CA THR A 631 -18.02 -6.93 23.58
C THR A 631 -19.42 -7.29 24.04
N ASP A 632 -19.56 -8.32 24.87
CA ASP A 632 -20.86 -8.69 25.45
C ASP A 632 -21.53 -7.57 26.27
N GLU A 633 -20.76 -6.62 26.77
CA GLU A 633 -21.32 -5.44 27.48
C GLU A 633 -21.74 -4.31 26.53
N ASN A 634 -21.21 -4.30 25.31
CA ASN A 634 -21.47 -3.31 24.26
C ASN A 634 -21.95 -4.01 22.97
N GLU A 635 -22.89 -4.94 23.07
CA GLU A 635 -23.42 -5.71 21.94
C GLU A 635 -24.03 -4.81 20.85
N ASP A 636 -24.48 -3.61 21.17
CA ASP A 636 -24.99 -2.65 20.21
C ASP A 636 -23.93 -2.25 19.16
N ILE A 637 -22.64 -2.21 19.52
CA ILE A 637 -21.56 -1.99 18.58
C ILE A 637 -21.39 -3.20 17.66
N ALA A 638 -21.46 -4.43 18.19
CA ALA A 638 -21.41 -5.65 17.39
C ALA A 638 -22.62 -5.77 16.46
N VAL A 639 -23.82 -5.35 16.89
CA VAL A 639 -25.01 -5.28 16.04
C VAL A 639 -24.83 -4.24 14.92
N GLU A 640 -24.24 -3.06 15.22
CA GLU A 640 -23.90 -2.06 14.20
C GLU A 640 -22.95 -2.65 13.14
N MET A 641 -21.84 -3.29 13.57
CA MET A 641 -20.89 -3.95 12.65
C MET A 641 -21.57 -5.03 11.80
N MET A 642 -22.37 -5.89 12.41
CA MET A 642 -23.10 -6.95 11.71
C MET A 642 -24.11 -6.37 10.71
N THR A 643 -24.73 -5.23 11.03
CA THR A 643 -25.65 -4.54 10.12
C THR A 643 -24.93 -4.06 8.87
N GLU A 644 -23.70 -3.56 9.00
CA GLU A 644 -22.92 -3.11 7.86
C GLU A 644 -22.44 -4.26 6.99
N VAL A 645 -22.06 -5.41 7.58
CA VAL A 645 -21.77 -6.64 6.82
C VAL A 645 -22.99 -7.06 6.01
N GLN A 646 -24.20 -6.96 6.57
CA GLN A 646 -25.43 -7.28 5.83
C GLN A 646 -25.68 -6.27 4.69
N ASN A 647 -25.49 -4.99 4.93
CA ASN A 647 -25.64 -3.95 3.90
C ASN A 647 -24.67 -4.21 2.74
N ALA A 648 -23.39 -4.50 3.06
CA ALA A 648 -22.37 -4.84 2.07
C ALA A 648 -22.75 -6.10 1.27
N ALA A 649 -23.31 -7.13 1.92
CA ALA A 649 -23.81 -8.32 1.24
C ALA A 649 -24.92 -7.98 0.24
N PHE A 650 -25.83 -7.10 0.60
CA PHE A 650 -26.93 -6.70 -0.30
C PHE A 650 -26.43 -5.88 -1.48
N GLU A 651 -25.48 -4.98 -1.25
CA GLU A 651 -24.80 -4.26 -2.34
C GLU A 651 -24.05 -5.22 -3.27
N ARG A 652 -23.37 -6.22 -2.69
CA ARG A 652 -22.68 -7.26 -3.47
C ARG A 652 -23.65 -8.01 -4.37
N PHE A 653 -24.78 -8.52 -3.86
CA PHE A 653 -25.76 -9.20 -4.68
C PHE A 653 -26.39 -8.30 -5.75
N ALA A 654 -26.51 -7.00 -5.50
CA ALA A 654 -26.94 -6.05 -6.52
C ALA A 654 -25.89 -5.90 -7.64
N LYS A 655 -24.60 -5.84 -7.28
CA LYS A 655 -23.48 -5.84 -8.24
C LYS A 655 -23.43 -7.16 -9.04
N GLU A 656 -23.64 -8.30 -8.39
CA GLU A 656 -23.66 -9.60 -9.08
C GLU A 656 -24.84 -9.73 -10.07
N GLN A 657 -25.99 -9.12 -9.80
CA GLN A 657 -27.04 -9.03 -10.80
C GLN A 657 -26.61 -8.24 -12.04
N GLN A 658 -25.81 -7.20 -11.87
CA GLN A 658 -25.20 -6.47 -12.96
C GLN A 658 -24.22 -7.36 -13.76
N ASN A 659 -23.40 -8.14 -13.07
CA ASN A 659 -22.45 -9.07 -13.68
C ASN A 659 -23.17 -10.19 -14.44
N THR A 660 -24.29 -10.68 -13.94
CA THR A 660 -25.18 -11.61 -14.67
C THR A 660 -25.52 -11.08 -16.06
N LEU A 661 -25.83 -9.78 -16.19
CA LEU A 661 -26.10 -9.16 -17.49
C LEU A 661 -24.85 -9.07 -18.37
N ASN A 662 -23.71 -8.77 -17.79
CA ASN A 662 -22.44 -8.76 -18.50
C ASN A 662 -22.09 -10.15 -19.04
N HIS A 663 -22.25 -11.20 -18.24
CA HIS A 663 -22.05 -12.60 -18.66
C HIS A 663 -22.96 -13.00 -19.82
N GLN A 664 -24.21 -12.59 -19.79
CA GLN A 664 -25.15 -12.86 -20.87
C GLN A 664 -24.72 -12.17 -22.18
N VAL A 665 -24.30 -10.90 -22.10
CA VAL A 665 -23.79 -10.15 -23.26
C VAL A 665 -22.52 -10.79 -23.79
N TYR A 666 -21.60 -11.15 -22.90
CA TYR A 666 -20.37 -11.83 -23.27
C TYR A 666 -20.62 -13.17 -23.98
N ALA A 667 -21.44 -14.03 -23.39
CA ALA A 667 -21.79 -15.32 -23.99
C ALA A 667 -22.41 -15.15 -25.39
N LYS A 668 -23.29 -14.16 -25.55
CA LYS A 668 -23.89 -13.82 -26.84
C LYS A 668 -22.85 -13.42 -27.89
N ASN A 669 -21.85 -12.63 -27.51
CA ASN A 669 -20.84 -12.12 -28.43
C ASN A 669 -19.71 -13.13 -28.73
N ASN A 670 -19.51 -14.13 -27.88
CA ASN A 670 -18.37 -15.06 -27.93
C ASN A 670 -18.78 -16.53 -28.20
N GLY A 671 -19.72 -16.78 -29.07
CA GLY A 671 -20.04 -18.11 -29.56
C GLY A 671 -21.22 -18.80 -28.88
N GLY A 672 -21.83 -18.20 -27.87
CA GLY A 672 -23.12 -18.62 -27.33
C GLY A 672 -23.04 -19.75 -26.30
N ASP A 673 -21.96 -19.90 -25.54
CA ASP A 673 -21.90 -20.88 -24.44
C ASP A 673 -22.59 -20.36 -23.16
N TYR A 674 -23.91 -20.28 -23.24
CA TYR A 674 -24.73 -19.80 -22.10
C TYR A 674 -24.78 -20.79 -20.94
N GLU A 675 -24.55 -22.08 -21.19
CA GLU A 675 -24.59 -23.10 -20.13
C GLU A 675 -23.34 -22.92 -19.21
N ALA A 676 -22.16 -22.75 -19.80
CA ALA A 676 -20.95 -22.49 -19.05
C ALA A 676 -21.03 -21.14 -18.31
N ALA A 677 -21.49 -20.08 -18.96
CA ALA A 677 -21.66 -18.76 -18.32
C ALA A 677 -22.61 -18.81 -17.12
N LEU A 678 -23.74 -19.52 -17.24
CA LEU A 678 -24.69 -19.69 -16.13
C LEU A 678 -24.10 -20.54 -14.99
N ALA A 679 -23.36 -21.58 -15.32
CA ALA A 679 -22.73 -22.45 -14.31
C ALA A 679 -21.72 -21.63 -13.47
N ASN A 680 -20.89 -20.84 -14.14
CA ASN A 680 -19.90 -19.99 -13.47
C ASN A 680 -20.57 -18.90 -12.62
N GLU A 681 -21.59 -18.23 -13.14
CA GLU A 681 -22.33 -17.21 -12.38
C GLU A 681 -22.93 -17.78 -11.08
N LYS A 682 -23.47 -19.00 -11.13
CA LYS A 682 -23.97 -19.68 -9.95
C LYS A 682 -22.88 -20.01 -8.93
N GLU A 683 -21.69 -20.35 -9.41
CA GLU A 683 -20.54 -20.60 -8.55
C GLU A 683 -20.10 -19.32 -7.85
N VAL A 684 -20.02 -18.20 -8.58
CA VAL A 684 -19.70 -16.88 -8.02
C VAL A 684 -20.73 -16.45 -6.96
N LEU A 685 -22.03 -16.55 -7.31
CA LEU A 685 -23.11 -16.20 -6.37
C LEU A 685 -23.06 -17.06 -5.10
N LYS A 686 -22.73 -18.35 -5.24
CA LYS A 686 -22.58 -19.24 -4.09
C LYS A 686 -21.38 -18.87 -3.23
N ALA A 687 -20.24 -18.55 -3.85
CA ALA A 687 -19.05 -18.13 -3.12
C ALA A 687 -19.31 -16.87 -2.27
N TRP A 688 -19.97 -15.87 -2.84
CA TRP A 688 -20.37 -14.66 -2.09
C TRP A 688 -21.40 -14.94 -1.01
N HIS A 689 -22.36 -15.83 -1.26
CA HIS A 689 -23.33 -16.24 -0.24
C HIS A 689 -22.62 -16.88 0.96
N ASP A 690 -21.77 -17.87 0.71
CA ASP A 690 -21.04 -18.58 1.76
C ASP A 690 -20.12 -17.61 2.53
N TRP A 691 -19.41 -16.74 1.81
CA TRP A 691 -18.58 -15.69 2.42
C TRP A 691 -19.36 -14.79 3.40
N TYR A 692 -20.49 -14.26 2.97
CA TYR A 692 -21.26 -13.35 3.83
C TYR A 692 -22.00 -14.06 4.96
N GLN A 693 -22.35 -15.34 4.81
CA GLN A 693 -22.86 -16.16 5.92
C GLN A 693 -21.79 -16.31 7.02
N GLU A 694 -20.54 -16.54 6.64
CA GLU A 694 -19.40 -16.62 7.55
C GLU A 694 -19.05 -15.23 8.11
N ALA A 695 -19.04 -14.18 7.30
CA ALA A 695 -18.72 -12.82 7.73
C ALA A 695 -19.71 -12.29 8.78
N LEU A 696 -21.02 -12.55 8.64
CA LEU A 696 -22.01 -12.24 9.66
C LEU A 696 -21.71 -12.99 10.98
N LEU A 697 -21.30 -14.25 10.88
CA LEU A 697 -21.00 -15.08 12.05
C LEU A 697 -19.66 -14.69 12.68
N SER A 698 -18.71 -14.16 11.91
CA SER A 698 -17.39 -13.79 12.39
C SER A 698 -17.41 -12.66 13.43
N VAL A 699 -18.39 -11.77 13.37
CA VAL A 699 -18.58 -10.72 14.39
C VAL A 699 -18.83 -11.35 15.75
N GLU A 700 -19.73 -12.35 15.83
CA GLU A 700 -19.97 -13.09 17.07
C GLU A 700 -18.72 -13.86 17.50
N ASN A 701 -18.18 -14.69 16.62
CA ASN A 701 -17.11 -15.63 16.95
C ASN A 701 -15.80 -14.95 17.40
N SER A 702 -15.53 -13.75 16.87
CA SER A 702 -14.27 -13.05 17.13
C SER A 702 -14.38 -12.00 18.25
N LEU A 703 -15.58 -11.49 18.53
CA LEU A 703 -15.74 -10.33 19.40
C LEU A 703 -16.58 -10.61 20.65
N LEU A 704 -17.49 -11.60 20.60
CA LEU A 704 -18.42 -11.89 21.70
C LEU A 704 -18.11 -13.28 22.31
N GLU A 705 -18.28 -13.40 23.62
CA GLU A 705 -18.11 -14.68 24.34
C GLU A 705 -19.46 -15.32 24.67
N SER A 706 -20.42 -14.50 25.06
CA SER A 706 -21.73 -14.93 25.53
C SER A 706 -22.85 -14.03 25.03
N PRO A 707 -23.00 -13.91 23.70
CA PRO A 707 -23.98 -12.99 23.11
C PRO A 707 -25.41 -13.28 23.56
N SER A 708 -26.21 -12.22 23.73
CA SER A 708 -27.57 -12.28 24.19
C SER A 708 -28.51 -13.02 23.24
N ALA A 709 -29.70 -13.38 23.72
CA ALA A 709 -30.73 -13.98 22.88
C ALA A 709 -31.20 -13.00 21.79
N GLU A 710 -31.26 -11.71 22.09
CA GLU A 710 -31.65 -10.67 21.14
C GLU A 710 -30.63 -10.53 19.99
N TYR A 711 -29.33 -10.49 20.31
CA TYR A 711 -28.28 -10.51 19.31
C TYR A 711 -28.39 -11.70 18.35
N LYS A 712 -28.58 -12.90 18.92
CA LYS A 712 -28.72 -14.15 18.13
C LYS A 712 -29.97 -14.16 17.24
N GLU A 713 -31.08 -13.56 17.69
CA GLU A 713 -32.28 -13.41 16.90
C GLU A 713 -32.05 -12.45 15.71
N ILE A 714 -31.37 -11.33 15.91
CA ILE A 714 -31.01 -10.37 14.85
C ILE A 714 -30.09 -11.05 13.84
N ARG A 715 -29.03 -11.71 14.29
CA ARG A 715 -28.12 -12.44 13.40
C ARG A 715 -28.86 -13.49 12.57
N ALA A 716 -29.73 -14.30 13.20
CA ALA A 716 -30.47 -15.32 12.48
C ALA A 716 -31.44 -14.73 11.45
N ALA A 717 -32.02 -13.56 11.73
CA ALA A 717 -32.83 -12.83 10.77
C ALA A 717 -32.01 -12.36 9.57
N TYR A 718 -30.79 -11.82 9.80
CA TYR A 718 -29.88 -11.37 8.77
C TYR A 718 -29.41 -12.53 7.87
N GLN A 719 -29.03 -13.65 8.46
CA GLN A 719 -28.66 -14.84 7.71
C GLN A 719 -29.80 -15.37 6.83
N LEU A 720 -31.03 -15.36 7.35
CA LEU A 720 -32.20 -15.76 6.56
C LEU A 720 -32.46 -14.79 5.39
N GLU A 721 -32.33 -13.50 5.61
CA GLU A 721 -32.52 -12.51 4.56
C GLU A 721 -31.46 -12.63 3.46
N LEU A 722 -30.20 -12.90 3.84
CA LEU A 722 -29.12 -13.18 2.90
C LEU A 722 -29.42 -14.42 2.03
N GLU A 723 -29.93 -15.50 2.62
CA GLU A 723 -30.40 -16.70 1.89
C GLU A 723 -31.46 -16.36 0.87
N LEU A 724 -32.45 -15.54 1.24
CA LEU A 724 -33.51 -15.09 0.32
C LEU A 724 -32.96 -14.25 -0.84
N ARG A 725 -31.95 -13.41 -0.61
CA ARG A 725 -31.28 -12.60 -1.64
C ARG A 725 -30.50 -13.48 -2.61
N TYR A 726 -29.76 -14.43 -2.08
CA TYR A 726 -29.03 -15.41 -2.89
C TYR A 726 -30.02 -16.20 -3.81
N ASP A 727 -31.12 -16.74 -3.27
CA ASP A 727 -32.13 -17.43 -4.05
C ASP A 727 -32.71 -16.56 -5.19
N GLN A 728 -32.89 -15.26 -4.92
CA GLN A 728 -33.35 -14.30 -5.92
C GLN A 728 -32.34 -14.06 -7.02
N ALA A 729 -31.06 -13.91 -6.65
CA ALA A 729 -29.95 -13.69 -7.58
C ALA A 729 -29.76 -14.92 -8.50
N VAL A 730 -29.79 -16.13 -7.95
CA VAL A 730 -29.71 -17.38 -8.73
C VAL A 730 -30.86 -17.48 -9.74
N LYS A 731 -32.09 -17.18 -9.33
CA LYS A 731 -33.24 -17.18 -10.25
C LYS A 731 -33.07 -16.12 -11.34
N PHE A 732 -32.57 -14.95 -10.99
CA PHE A 732 -32.32 -13.91 -11.97
C PHE A 732 -31.28 -14.38 -13.00
N ALA A 733 -30.15 -14.97 -12.57
CA ALA A 733 -29.17 -15.55 -13.46
C ALA A 733 -29.76 -16.61 -14.41
N GLU A 734 -30.56 -17.52 -13.88
CA GLU A 734 -31.27 -18.54 -14.68
C GLU A 734 -32.25 -17.97 -15.71
N GLU A 735 -32.79 -16.80 -15.42
CA GLU A 735 -33.71 -16.11 -16.34
C GLU A 735 -32.98 -15.29 -17.39
N MET A 736 -31.81 -14.75 -17.08
CA MET A 736 -31.08 -13.84 -17.95
C MET A 736 -30.08 -14.54 -18.85
N ILE A 737 -29.32 -15.50 -18.35
CA ILE A 737 -28.25 -16.18 -19.12
C ILE A 737 -28.85 -17.35 -19.90
N LYS A 738 -29.35 -17.07 -21.10
CA LYS A 738 -30.01 -18.06 -21.99
C LYS A 738 -29.68 -17.81 -23.45
N ALA A 739 -29.75 -18.88 -24.25
CA ALA A 739 -29.53 -18.86 -25.70
C ALA A 739 -30.55 -17.94 -26.45
N GLU A 740 -31.78 -17.89 -25.98
CA GLU A 740 -32.80 -16.96 -26.46
C GLU A 740 -33.24 -16.08 -25.29
N PRO A 741 -32.50 -15.03 -24.97
CA PRO A 741 -32.86 -14.16 -23.87
C PRO A 741 -34.19 -13.48 -24.16
N ALA A 742 -35.01 -13.28 -23.12
CA ALA A 742 -36.28 -12.56 -23.23
C ALA A 742 -36.06 -11.09 -23.65
N HIS A 743 -34.82 -10.63 -23.66
CA HIS A 743 -34.39 -9.25 -23.93
C HIS A 743 -33.23 -9.21 -24.91
N THR A 744 -33.42 -8.47 -26.01
CA THR A 744 -32.45 -8.35 -27.09
C THR A 744 -31.64 -7.04 -27.01
N ASP A 745 -32.08 -6.09 -26.20
CA ASP A 745 -31.52 -4.77 -26.14
C ASP A 745 -31.20 -4.41 -24.66
N VAL A 746 -29.97 -4.59 -24.25
CA VAL A 746 -29.46 -4.11 -22.97
C VAL A 746 -29.02 -2.66 -23.15
N ILE A 747 -29.56 -1.77 -22.37
CA ILE A 747 -29.24 -0.33 -22.42
C ILE A 747 -28.45 0.03 -21.17
N LYS A 748 -27.23 0.55 -21.41
CA LYS A 748 -26.41 1.14 -20.35
C LYS A 748 -27.00 2.49 -19.93
N VAL A 749 -27.25 2.66 -18.65
CA VAL A 749 -27.55 3.95 -18.04
C VAL A 749 -26.30 4.41 -17.30
N PRO A 750 -25.57 5.41 -17.80
CA PRO A 750 -24.36 5.88 -17.15
C PRO A 750 -24.67 6.42 -15.75
N ALA A 751 -23.69 6.34 -14.87
CA ALA A 751 -23.74 6.96 -13.55
C ALA A 751 -24.03 8.45 -13.68
N LYS A 752 -24.84 8.98 -12.79
CA LYS A 752 -25.19 10.39 -12.72
C LYS A 752 -25.07 10.86 -11.28
N GLU A 753 -24.29 11.92 -11.09
CA GLU A 753 -24.18 12.53 -9.78
C GLU A 753 -25.51 13.10 -9.29
N ALA A 754 -25.75 13.00 -8.00
CA ALA A 754 -26.87 13.65 -7.36
C ALA A 754 -26.71 15.16 -7.40
N THR A 755 -27.79 15.88 -7.64
CA THR A 755 -27.83 17.34 -7.61
C THR A 755 -28.87 17.80 -6.59
N ALA A 756 -28.88 19.07 -6.25
CA ALA A 756 -29.89 19.64 -5.35
C ALA A 756 -31.35 19.51 -5.88
N GLU A 757 -31.51 19.21 -7.15
CA GLU A 757 -32.81 19.16 -7.84
C GLU A 757 -33.18 17.75 -8.33
N ALA A 758 -32.25 16.80 -8.33
CA ALA A 758 -32.46 15.45 -8.82
C ALA A 758 -31.53 14.43 -8.16
N ASP A 759 -32.06 13.25 -7.87
CA ASP A 759 -31.29 12.12 -7.38
C ASP A 759 -30.25 11.66 -8.40
N GLY A 760 -29.08 11.24 -7.93
CA GLY A 760 -28.07 10.55 -8.71
C GLY A 760 -28.46 9.10 -8.98
N ASN A 761 -27.70 8.43 -9.81
CA ASN A 761 -27.81 6.99 -10.01
C ASN A 761 -26.41 6.41 -10.22
N ILE A 762 -26.18 5.21 -9.73
CA ILE A 762 -25.05 4.40 -10.15
C ILE A 762 -25.26 3.96 -11.60
N GLU A 763 -24.17 3.68 -12.30
CA GLU A 763 -24.26 3.09 -13.63
C GLU A 763 -24.99 1.74 -13.55
N TYR A 764 -25.94 1.52 -14.42
CA TYR A 764 -26.67 0.26 -14.49
C TYR A 764 -27.11 -0.04 -15.92
N TYR A 765 -27.41 -1.30 -16.16
CA TYR A 765 -27.94 -1.77 -17.43
C TYR A 765 -29.38 -2.21 -17.25
N TYR A 766 -30.21 -1.97 -18.23
CA TYR A 766 -31.57 -2.48 -18.25
C TYR A 766 -31.92 -3.01 -19.64
N CYS A 767 -32.81 -3.99 -19.67
CA CYS A 767 -33.38 -4.50 -20.91
C CYS A 767 -34.58 -3.66 -21.32
N LYS A 768 -34.62 -3.28 -22.59
CA LYS A 768 -35.70 -2.50 -23.18
C LYS A 768 -36.93 -3.31 -23.47
#